data_7e66e2878a39ff341cafe70cf1ae8b76
#
_entry.id   7e66e2878a39ff341cafe70cf1ae8b76
#
_cell.length_a   1.000
_cell.length_b   1.000
_cell.length_c   1.000
_cell.angle_alpha   90.00
_cell.angle_beta   90.00
_cell.angle_gamma   90.00
#
_symmetry.space_group_name_H-M   'P 1'
#
loop_
_entity.id
_entity.type
_entity.pdbx_description
1 polymer ?
#
loop_
_entity_poly.entity_id
_entity_poly.type
_entity_poly.pdbx_seq_one_letter_code
_entity_poly.pdbx_strand_id
1 'polypeptide(L)'
;MKLTQMLSLMALCVSTASAQTNLGTGIDRANMNLKANPGTDFFEYAAGGWNNSHPLTPEHSRYAQFDLLTEQTQKNLRGMIEQLAEKNAPQGTIEQKIGSLYRLATDSLRRNQEDYAPIKPFLAEIDAIKSRQGVQFEVAKLLTMGIGTFFALGCEADLKDSEWNLMQLYQDGLSMGERDYYFKDDEATQKVREAFKTYVAQLFSLTGCNAEDAARNAQTVMALETKLAEDFYDAVKLRDVEGNYHKMTYRALLEDFPGIDWGTVMLLNGIPSFENICVGQPEAIRKAEKILAEESIDDLKVYLTYKVLDNAASSLSDRFREATFNFYQHAMSGAEQDKPRWKRGIDVVNHTLGMAIGKVYVEKYFPETSKQRMTELVRNLQHALGERIDAQKWMSPETKQKAHEKLNAFRVKIGYPDTWMDYSKLDIDDKLSFYENLLRARRFMSDYYVEKRVNKRVDRDEWLMTPQTVNAYYNPTTNEICFPAGILQPPFFQADADDACNYGAIGVVIGHEMTHGFDDQGSQFDKDGNLSNWWTEADAKSFKERTSVMEHFFNNLEVLPGLNCNGKLTLGENIADHGGLQIAFTALQNAMKEHPLPTLDGFTPEQRFFLSYGLIWGNNIREEALRQRVMTDPHSPGKLRVNGALPHIDAWYEAFHITKKSPLFVPKKERVDVW
;
A
#
# COMPACT_ATOMS: atom_id res chain seq x y z
N MET A 1 34.45 -3.61 -80.66
CA MET A 1 34.28 -4.28 -79.40
C MET A 1 34.25 -3.26 -78.30
N LYS A 2 33.11 -2.70 -77.97
CA LYS A 2 32.92 -1.87 -76.83
C LYS A 2 31.53 -2.17 -76.24
N LEU A 3 31.56 -2.71 -75.07
CA LEU A 3 30.38 -2.95 -74.26
C LEU A 3 29.84 -1.61 -73.77
N THR A 4 28.63 -1.30 -74.17
CA THR A 4 27.94 -0.09 -73.74
C THR A 4 27.04 -0.48 -72.55
N GLN A 5 27.39 0.02 -71.37
CA GLN A 5 26.62 -0.10 -70.18
C GLN A 5 25.36 0.80 -70.28
N MET A 6 24.21 0.17 -70.23
CA MET A 6 22.95 0.86 -69.98
C MET A 6 22.81 1.07 -68.46
N LEU A 7 23.00 2.30 -68.02
CA LEU A 7 22.62 2.78 -66.70
C LEU A 7 21.11 3.07 -66.69
N SER A 8 20.33 2.17 -66.11
CA SER A 8 18.96 2.47 -65.74
C SER A 8 18.99 3.30 -64.44
N LEU A 9 18.66 4.58 -64.56
CA LEU A 9 18.30 5.40 -63.42
C LEU A 9 16.96 4.88 -62.84
N MET A 10 17.04 4.06 -61.81
CA MET A 10 15.91 3.92 -60.88
C MET A 10 15.88 5.12 -59.98
N ALA A 11 15.00 6.06 -60.26
CA ALA A 11 14.64 7.10 -59.30
C ALA A 11 13.96 6.41 -58.10
N LEU A 12 14.73 6.23 -57.01
CA LEU A 12 14.16 5.91 -55.71
C LEU A 12 13.41 7.18 -55.29
N CYS A 13 12.07 7.19 -55.47
CA CYS A 13 11.20 8.01 -54.70
C CYS A 13 11.29 7.53 -53.26
N VAL A 14 12.20 8.11 -52.48
CA VAL A 14 12.14 8.08 -51.03
C VAL A 14 10.95 8.96 -50.71
N SER A 15 9.77 8.34 -50.67
CA SER A 15 8.64 8.87 -49.90
C SER A 15 9.15 8.89 -48.46
N THR A 16 9.54 10.09 -48.00
CA THR A 16 9.53 10.42 -46.60
C THR A 16 8.07 10.34 -46.16
N ALA A 17 7.60 9.12 -45.95
CA ALA A 17 6.51 8.93 -45.00
C ALA A 17 7.09 9.50 -43.71
N SER A 18 6.75 10.77 -43.39
CA SER A 18 6.66 11.19 -42.03
C SER A 18 5.90 10.05 -41.35
N ALA A 19 6.60 9.27 -40.55
CA ALA A 19 5.96 8.46 -39.55
C ALA A 19 5.16 9.49 -38.72
N GLN A 20 3.90 9.75 -39.13
CA GLN A 20 2.89 10.09 -38.17
C GLN A 20 3.00 8.94 -37.18
N THR A 21 3.68 9.18 -36.08
CA THR A 21 3.48 8.43 -34.86
C THR A 21 1.96 8.42 -34.72
N ASN A 22 1.32 7.28 -35.02
CA ASN A 22 -0.03 7.03 -34.63
C ASN A 22 0.06 7.10 -33.09
N LEU A 23 -0.17 8.29 -32.56
CA LEU A 23 -0.54 8.47 -31.18
C LEU A 23 -1.84 7.67 -31.07
N GLY A 24 -1.72 6.41 -30.68
CA GLY A 24 -2.88 5.60 -30.39
C GLY A 24 -3.75 6.43 -29.46
N THR A 25 -5.07 6.39 -29.63
CA THR A 25 -5.98 7.18 -28.78
C THR A 25 -5.77 6.88 -27.29
N GLY A 26 -5.13 5.76 -26.96
CA GLY A 26 -5.05 5.20 -25.60
C GLY A 26 -6.34 4.53 -25.16
N ILE A 27 -7.44 4.68 -25.91
CA ILE A 27 -8.73 4.03 -25.64
C ILE A 27 -8.86 2.77 -26.49
N ASP A 28 -8.67 1.62 -25.85
CA ASP A 28 -9.07 0.34 -26.45
C ASP A 28 -10.54 0.07 -26.16
N ARG A 29 -11.38 0.12 -27.21
CA ARG A 29 -12.82 -0.14 -27.10
C ARG A 29 -13.13 -1.57 -26.65
N ALA A 30 -12.21 -2.51 -26.77
CA ALA A 30 -12.36 -3.88 -26.25
C ALA A 30 -12.44 -3.90 -24.71
N ASN A 31 -11.86 -2.92 -24.05
CA ASN A 31 -11.94 -2.77 -22.60
C ASN A 31 -13.29 -2.25 -22.11
N MET A 32 -14.13 -1.72 -23.00
CA MET A 32 -15.40 -1.08 -22.69
C MET A 32 -16.58 -2.06 -22.83
N ASN A 33 -17.66 -1.78 -22.11
CA ASN A 33 -18.98 -2.35 -22.40
C ASN A 33 -19.89 -1.27 -22.98
N LEU A 34 -19.86 -1.10 -24.31
CA LEU A 34 -20.65 -0.08 -25.00
C LEU A 34 -22.18 -0.29 -24.93
N LYS A 35 -22.66 -1.43 -24.39
CA LYS A 35 -24.08 -1.69 -24.14
C LYS A 35 -24.53 -1.15 -22.77
N ALA A 36 -23.61 -0.91 -21.86
CA ALA A 36 -23.91 -0.31 -20.56
C ALA A 36 -24.24 1.17 -20.74
N ASN A 37 -25.15 1.68 -19.90
CA ASN A 37 -25.46 3.09 -19.87
C ASN A 37 -24.52 3.83 -18.94
N PRO A 38 -23.75 4.84 -19.41
CA PRO A 38 -22.78 5.55 -18.58
C PRO A 38 -23.41 6.26 -17.36
N GLY A 39 -24.69 6.63 -17.44
CA GLY A 39 -25.41 7.24 -16.33
C GLY A 39 -26.02 6.24 -15.34
N THR A 40 -25.89 4.94 -15.61
CA THR A 40 -26.36 3.87 -14.70
C THR A 40 -25.18 3.18 -14.02
N ASP A 41 -24.12 2.89 -14.76
CA ASP A 41 -22.91 2.24 -14.27
C ASP A 41 -21.73 2.63 -15.17
N PHE A 42 -21.00 3.68 -14.80
CA PHE A 42 -19.88 4.16 -15.60
C PHE A 42 -18.66 3.23 -15.50
N PHE A 43 -18.48 2.57 -14.37
CA PHE A 43 -17.44 1.56 -14.20
C PHE A 43 -17.61 0.42 -15.21
N GLU A 44 -18.83 -0.11 -15.32
CA GLU A 44 -19.15 -1.14 -16.32
C GLU A 44 -19.01 -0.62 -17.76
N TYR A 45 -19.41 0.64 -18.02
CA TYR A 45 -19.27 1.25 -19.34
C TYR A 45 -17.81 1.37 -19.78
N ALA A 46 -16.94 1.85 -18.89
CA ALA A 46 -15.53 2.11 -19.20
C ALA A 46 -14.64 0.87 -19.14
N ALA A 47 -14.86 -0.05 -18.18
CA ALA A 47 -14.00 -1.18 -17.88
C ALA A 47 -14.67 -2.56 -18.01
N GLY A 48 -15.96 -2.64 -18.36
CA GLY A 48 -16.69 -3.92 -18.37
C GLY A 48 -16.15 -4.95 -19.36
N GLY A 49 -15.63 -4.54 -20.52
CA GLY A 49 -14.96 -5.42 -21.48
C GLY A 49 -13.66 -5.98 -20.90
N TRP A 50 -12.87 -5.14 -20.23
CA TRP A 50 -11.65 -5.58 -19.54
C TRP A 50 -11.98 -6.56 -18.41
N ASN A 51 -12.94 -6.25 -17.55
CA ASN A 51 -13.36 -7.13 -16.45
C ASN A 51 -13.81 -8.51 -16.98
N ASN A 52 -14.56 -8.53 -18.09
CA ASN A 52 -15.01 -9.79 -18.71
C ASN A 52 -13.87 -10.61 -19.34
N SER A 53 -12.83 -9.94 -19.88
CA SER A 53 -11.68 -10.60 -20.50
C SER A 53 -10.60 -11.02 -19.49
N HIS A 54 -10.66 -10.51 -18.25
CA HIS A 54 -9.73 -10.80 -17.17
C HIS A 54 -10.46 -11.37 -15.93
N PRO A 55 -11.13 -12.53 -16.04
CA PRO A 55 -11.79 -13.14 -14.89
C PRO A 55 -10.79 -13.53 -13.82
N LEU A 56 -11.25 -13.66 -12.58
CA LEU A 56 -10.43 -14.14 -11.48
C LEU A 56 -9.92 -15.57 -11.78
N THR A 57 -8.63 -15.74 -11.70
CA THR A 57 -8.02 -17.08 -11.69
C THR A 57 -8.02 -17.62 -10.25
N PRO A 58 -7.80 -18.94 -10.04
CA PRO A 58 -7.76 -19.51 -8.69
C PRO A 58 -6.76 -18.86 -7.74
N GLU A 59 -5.65 -18.30 -8.24
CA GLU A 59 -4.64 -17.64 -7.42
C GLU A 59 -5.02 -16.21 -6.98
N HIS A 60 -6.08 -15.63 -7.56
CA HIS A 60 -6.44 -14.24 -7.31
C HIS A 60 -7.67 -14.11 -6.40
N SER A 61 -7.53 -13.39 -5.29
CA SER A 61 -8.66 -12.87 -4.51
C SER A 61 -9.22 -11.58 -5.13
N ARG A 62 -8.36 -10.82 -5.81
CA ARG A 62 -8.66 -9.63 -6.62
C ARG A 62 -7.75 -9.63 -7.84
N TYR A 63 -8.25 -9.16 -8.97
CA TYR A 63 -7.47 -8.88 -10.16
C TYR A 63 -7.87 -7.54 -10.77
N ALA A 64 -6.97 -6.58 -10.75
CA ALA A 64 -7.18 -5.20 -11.17
C ALA A 64 -6.10 -4.78 -12.19
N GLN A 65 -6.25 -3.60 -12.79
CA GLN A 65 -5.21 -3.00 -13.64
C GLN A 65 -3.86 -2.88 -12.92
N PHE A 66 -3.88 -2.55 -11.62
CA PHE A 66 -2.68 -2.55 -10.77
C PHE A 66 -2.03 -3.94 -10.67
N ASP A 67 -2.85 -4.99 -10.55
CA ASP A 67 -2.37 -6.37 -10.44
C ASP A 67 -1.77 -6.86 -11.77
N LEU A 68 -2.41 -6.50 -12.91
CA LEU A 68 -1.88 -6.78 -14.24
C LEU A 68 -0.49 -6.16 -14.44
N LEU A 69 -0.33 -4.88 -14.07
CA LEU A 69 0.95 -4.18 -14.20
C LEU A 69 2.00 -4.74 -13.21
N THR A 70 1.57 -5.11 -12.00
CA THR A 70 2.43 -5.79 -11.01
C THR A 70 2.93 -7.13 -11.55
N GLU A 71 2.06 -7.94 -12.18
CA GLU A 71 2.48 -9.19 -12.81
C GLU A 71 3.45 -8.99 -13.98
N GLN A 72 3.25 -7.93 -14.77
CA GLN A 72 4.21 -7.60 -15.83
C GLN A 72 5.56 -7.22 -15.23
N THR A 73 5.57 -6.43 -14.16
CA THR A 73 6.79 -6.08 -13.42
C THR A 73 7.46 -7.33 -12.83
N GLN A 74 6.70 -8.25 -12.23
CA GLN A 74 7.24 -9.53 -11.75
C GLN A 74 7.86 -10.36 -12.86
N LYS A 75 7.25 -10.41 -14.05
CA LYS A 75 7.84 -11.12 -15.23
C LYS A 75 9.15 -10.48 -15.66
N ASN A 76 9.22 -9.14 -15.66
CA ASN A 76 10.44 -8.40 -15.97
C ASN A 76 11.56 -8.68 -14.94
N LEU A 77 11.22 -8.68 -13.65
CA LEU A 77 12.14 -9.02 -12.56
C LEU A 77 12.59 -10.47 -12.61
N ARG A 78 11.69 -11.40 -12.97
CA ARG A 78 12.00 -12.82 -13.05
C ARG A 78 13.21 -13.10 -13.91
N GLY A 79 13.23 -12.60 -15.15
CA GLY A 79 14.34 -12.82 -16.07
C GLY A 79 15.68 -12.32 -15.54
N MET A 80 15.70 -11.23 -14.77
CA MET A 80 16.91 -10.71 -14.14
C MET A 80 17.35 -11.55 -12.94
N ILE A 81 16.41 -11.88 -12.05
CA ILE A 81 16.69 -12.63 -10.80
C ILE A 81 17.12 -14.06 -11.10
N GLU A 82 16.47 -14.75 -12.04
CA GLU A 82 16.84 -16.12 -12.43
C GLU A 82 18.25 -16.15 -13.05
N GLN A 83 18.62 -15.17 -13.88
CA GLN A 83 20.00 -15.05 -14.39
C GLN A 83 21.03 -14.85 -13.28
N LEU A 84 20.69 -14.07 -12.24
CA LEU A 84 21.56 -13.86 -11.06
C LEU A 84 21.63 -15.13 -10.21
N ALA A 85 20.54 -15.89 -10.09
CA ALA A 85 20.49 -17.15 -9.35
C ALA A 85 21.33 -18.26 -9.99
N GLU A 86 21.50 -18.25 -11.31
CA GLU A 86 22.36 -19.19 -12.05
C GLU A 86 23.85 -18.83 -11.97
N LYS A 87 24.19 -17.58 -11.62
CA LYS A 87 25.58 -17.15 -11.50
C LYS A 87 26.17 -17.56 -10.14
N ASN A 88 27.39 -18.08 -10.18
CA ASN A 88 28.21 -18.24 -8.97
C ASN A 88 28.92 -16.91 -8.64
N ALA A 89 28.14 -15.91 -8.28
CA ALA A 89 28.69 -14.63 -7.89
C ALA A 89 29.48 -14.73 -6.57
N PRO A 90 30.56 -13.95 -6.40
CA PRO A 90 31.36 -13.97 -5.17
C PRO A 90 30.53 -13.65 -3.93
N GLN A 91 30.78 -14.36 -2.81
CA GLN A 91 30.10 -14.13 -1.53
C GLN A 91 30.16 -12.66 -1.12
N GLY A 92 29.04 -12.13 -0.66
CA GLY A 92 28.90 -10.75 -0.19
C GLY A 92 28.56 -9.73 -1.28
N THR A 93 28.61 -10.11 -2.58
CA THR A 93 28.14 -9.24 -3.67
C THR A 93 26.61 -9.16 -3.68
N ILE A 94 26.06 -8.08 -4.23
CA ILE A 94 24.58 -7.94 -4.33
C ILE A 94 23.97 -9.01 -5.23
N GLU A 95 24.67 -9.41 -6.29
CA GLU A 95 24.27 -10.47 -7.21
C GLU A 95 24.15 -11.80 -6.46
N GLN A 96 25.14 -12.13 -5.60
CA GLN A 96 25.08 -13.34 -4.78
C GLN A 96 23.89 -13.31 -3.83
N LYS A 97 23.67 -12.19 -3.13
CA LYS A 97 22.56 -12.06 -2.18
C LYS A 97 21.20 -12.26 -2.85
N ILE A 98 20.98 -11.63 -4.01
CA ILE A 98 19.77 -11.79 -4.81
C ILE A 98 19.60 -13.25 -5.27
N GLY A 99 20.64 -13.82 -5.88
CA GLY A 99 20.59 -15.19 -6.40
C GLY A 99 20.38 -16.23 -5.31
N SER A 100 21.10 -16.11 -4.20
CA SER A 100 20.98 -17.03 -3.07
C SER A 100 19.61 -16.98 -2.42
N LEU A 101 19.08 -15.76 -2.18
CA LEU A 101 17.77 -15.61 -1.58
C LEU A 101 16.65 -16.20 -2.45
N TYR A 102 16.73 -16.01 -3.77
CA TYR A 102 15.79 -16.61 -4.71
C TYR A 102 15.86 -18.14 -4.73
N ARG A 103 17.08 -18.71 -4.78
CA ARG A 103 17.29 -20.18 -4.72
C ARG A 103 16.69 -20.75 -3.43
N LEU A 104 17.03 -20.16 -2.27
CA LEU A 104 16.51 -20.60 -0.96
C LEU A 104 14.97 -20.53 -0.91
N ALA A 105 14.38 -19.44 -1.42
CA ALA A 105 12.94 -19.24 -1.44
C ALA A 105 12.21 -20.25 -2.35
N THR A 106 12.88 -20.73 -3.42
CA THR A 106 12.28 -21.65 -4.41
C THR A 106 12.66 -23.12 -4.21
N ASP A 107 13.64 -23.44 -3.35
CA ASP A 107 14.08 -24.81 -3.05
C ASP A 107 13.12 -25.50 -2.06
N SER A 108 12.03 -26.05 -2.58
CA SER A 108 11.07 -26.78 -1.76
C SER A 108 11.58 -28.14 -1.28
N LEU A 109 12.48 -28.76 -2.02
CA LEU A 109 13.01 -30.08 -1.61
C LEU A 109 13.77 -29.93 -0.30
N ARG A 110 14.68 -28.95 -0.24
CA ARG A 110 15.42 -28.64 0.99
C ARG A 110 14.49 -28.21 2.11
N ARG A 111 13.55 -27.27 1.87
CA ARG A 111 12.61 -26.83 2.90
C ARG A 111 11.74 -27.97 3.44
N ASN A 112 11.31 -28.89 2.58
CA ASN A 112 10.54 -30.05 3.01
C ASN A 112 11.38 -31.04 3.84
N GLN A 113 12.70 -31.16 3.57
CA GLN A 113 13.62 -31.95 4.38
C GLN A 113 13.92 -31.30 5.73
N GLU A 114 14.13 -29.99 5.75
CA GLU A 114 14.34 -29.23 6.99
C GLU A 114 13.07 -29.12 7.84
N ASP A 115 11.90 -29.12 7.20
CA ASP A 115 10.58 -29.02 7.81
C ASP A 115 10.49 -27.83 8.79
N TYR A 116 10.24 -28.07 10.09
CA TYR A 116 10.27 -27.02 11.13
C TYR A 116 11.59 -27.01 11.95
N ALA A 117 12.60 -27.75 11.53
CA ALA A 117 13.89 -27.77 12.22
C ALA A 117 14.48 -26.36 12.46
N PRO A 118 14.37 -25.40 11.52
CA PRO A 118 14.91 -24.05 11.73
C PRO A 118 14.34 -23.29 12.93
N ILE A 119 13.14 -23.63 13.38
CA ILE A 119 12.49 -22.95 14.52
C ILE A 119 12.54 -23.73 15.83
N LYS A 120 12.98 -24.99 15.83
CA LYS A 120 13.09 -25.82 17.05
C LYS A 120 13.85 -25.14 18.19
N PRO A 121 14.96 -24.43 17.96
CA PRO A 121 15.65 -23.73 19.04
C PRO A 121 14.77 -22.70 19.74
N PHE A 122 14.02 -21.90 18.99
CA PHE A 122 13.11 -20.89 19.54
C PHE A 122 11.96 -21.50 20.33
N LEU A 123 11.39 -22.60 19.84
CA LEU A 123 10.34 -23.34 20.54
C LEU A 123 10.85 -23.92 21.87
N ALA A 124 12.08 -24.47 21.88
CA ALA A 124 12.70 -25.00 23.09
C ALA A 124 13.01 -23.90 24.12
N GLU A 125 13.42 -22.72 23.70
CA GLU A 125 13.65 -21.58 24.59
C GLU A 125 12.34 -21.11 25.22
N ILE A 126 11.26 -21.00 24.46
CA ILE A 126 9.93 -20.65 24.98
C ILE A 126 9.46 -21.71 25.97
N ASP A 127 9.63 -23.00 25.66
CA ASP A 127 9.23 -24.10 26.56
C ASP A 127 9.97 -24.06 27.89
N ALA A 128 11.24 -23.63 27.89
CA ALA A 128 12.06 -23.51 29.08
C ALA A 128 11.69 -22.33 30.00
N ILE A 129 10.79 -21.42 29.59
CA ILE A 129 10.36 -20.25 30.40
C ILE A 129 9.65 -20.73 31.69
N LYS A 130 10.10 -20.17 32.85
CA LYS A 130 9.56 -20.52 34.19
C LYS A 130 9.15 -19.28 35.01
N SER A 131 9.31 -18.09 34.45
CA SER A 131 9.06 -16.84 35.17
C SER A 131 8.51 -15.77 34.27
N ARG A 132 7.83 -14.79 34.84
CA ARG A 132 7.35 -13.62 34.08
C ARG A 132 8.49 -12.82 33.46
N GLN A 133 9.63 -12.75 34.16
CA GLN A 133 10.83 -12.11 33.61
C GLN A 133 11.32 -12.85 32.35
N GLY A 134 11.25 -14.21 32.35
CA GLY A 134 11.55 -15.00 31.15
C GLY A 134 10.57 -14.72 29.98
N VAL A 135 9.28 -14.53 30.28
CA VAL A 135 8.28 -14.11 29.28
C VAL A 135 8.63 -12.73 28.70
N GLN A 136 8.93 -11.75 29.57
CA GLN A 136 9.32 -10.39 29.16
C GLN A 136 10.55 -10.38 28.26
N PHE A 137 11.56 -11.19 28.64
CA PHE A 137 12.78 -11.35 27.83
C PHE A 137 12.47 -11.93 26.45
N GLU A 138 11.60 -12.96 26.39
CA GLU A 138 11.26 -13.59 25.11
C GLU A 138 10.43 -12.65 24.22
N VAL A 139 9.49 -11.88 24.78
CA VAL A 139 8.76 -10.82 24.05
C VAL A 139 9.74 -9.83 23.43
N ALA A 140 10.70 -9.34 24.21
CA ALA A 140 11.72 -8.41 23.71
C ALA A 140 12.61 -9.03 22.63
N LYS A 141 12.96 -10.32 22.75
CA LYS A 141 13.75 -11.07 21.78
C LYS A 141 12.98 -11.29 20.47
N LEU A 142 11.71 -11.72 20.55
CA LEU A 142 10.87 -11.93 19.37
C LEU A 142 10.70 -10.64 18.55
N LEU A 143 10.62 -9.50 19.21
CA LEU A 143 10.60 -8.20 18.54
C LEU A 143 11.86 -7.96 17.68
N THR A 144 13.06 -8.41 18.11
CA THR A 144 14.30 -8.31 17.31
C THR A 144 14.25 -9.14 16.02
N MET A 145 13.36 -10.13 15.97
CA MET A 145 13.14 -11.02 14.83
C MET A 145 12.02 -10.50 13.89
N GLY A 146 11.46 -9.33 14.21
CA GLY A 146 10.29 -8.79 13.52
C GLY A 146 9.02 -9.58 13.83
N ILE A 147 8.92 -10.22 15.00
CA ILE A 147 7.73 -10.94 15.46
C ILE A 147 7.04 -10.08 16.50
N GLY A 148 5.97 -9.38 16.08
CA GLY A 148 5.10 -8.61 16.95
C GLY A 148 4.24 -9.55 17.82
N THR A 149 4.16 -9.23 19.11
CA THR A 149 3.38 -10.05 20.05
C THR A 149 2.31 -9.23 20.77
N PHE A 150 2.68 -8.13 21.40
CA PHE A 150 1.79 -7.28 22.20
C PHE A 150 1.88 -5.81 21.80
N PHE A 151 2.99 -5.41 21.19
CA PHE A 151 3.26 -4.06 20.73
C PHE A 151 4.33 -4.07 19.64
N ALA A 152 4.40 -2.98 18.87
CA ALA A 152 5.44 -2.72 17.89
C ALA A 152 6.20 -1.43 18.23
N LEU A 153 7.49 -1.38 17.87
CA LEU A 153 8.34 -0.21 17.93
C LEU A 153 8.66 0.31 16.54
N GLY A 154 8.66 1.62 16.39
CA GLY A 154 9.09 2.34 15.20
C GLY A 154 9.93 3.56 15.53
N CYS A 155 10.49 4.19 14.52
CA CYS A 155 11.11 5.50 14.62
C CYS A 155 10.83 6.27 13.33
N GLU A 156 10.01 7.30 13.43
CA GLU A 156 9.47 8.05 12.30
C GLU A 156 9.49 9.54 12.63
N ALA A 157 9.18 10.40 11.64
CA ALA A 157 9.12 11.84 11.88
C ALA A 157 8.17 12.17 13.03
N ASP A 158 8.61 13.04 13.92
CA ASP A 158 7.73 13.61 14.95
C ASP A 158 6.66 14.49 14.29
N LEU A 159 5.39 14.18 14.51
CA LEU A 159 4.29 14.88 13.86
C LEU A 159 4.27 16.40 14.20
N LYS A 160 4.80 16.80 15.35
CA LYS A 160 4.84 18.23 15.78
C LYS A 160 6.22 18.88 15.63
N ASP A 161 7.23 18.10 15.23
CA ASP A 161 8.59 18.59 14.89
C ASP A 161 9.17 17.71 13.78
N SER A 162 8.64 17.85 12.57
CA SER A 162 8.92 17.00 11.42
C SER A 162 10.38 17.04 10.92
N GLU A 163 11.22 17.88 11.53
CA GLU A 163 12.67 17.85 11.27
C GLU A 163 13.39 16.70 11.97
N TRP A 164 12.79 16.15 13.03
CA TRP A 164 13.39 15.11 13.84
C TRP A 164 12.57 13.83 13.83
N ASN A 165 13.26 12.69 13.87
CA ASN A 165 12.63 11.41 14.12
C ASN A 165 12.33 11.25 15.62
N LEU A 166 11.20 10.60 15.91
CA LEU A 166 10.72 10.29 17.25
C LEU A 166 10.46 8.78 17.33
N MET A 167 10.88 8.17 18.45
CA MET A 167 10.49 6.79 18.75
C MET A 167 8.97 6.67 18.84
N GLN A 168 8.44 5.57 18.34
CA GLN A 168 7.02 5.28 18.28
C GLN A 168 6.73 3.93 18.95
N LEU A 169 5.63 3.84 19.66
CA LEU A 169 5.11 2.62 20.26
C LEU A 169 3.65 2.44 19.83
N TYR A 170 3.35 1.31 19.18
CA TYR A 170 2.06 1.01 18.60
C TYR A 170 1.44 -0.27 19.16
N GLN A 171 0.11 -0.35 19.11
CA GLN A 171 -0.60 -1.62 19.30
C GLN A 171 -0.19 -2.64 18.24
N ASP A 172 0.01 -3.90 18.64
CA ASP A 172 0.34 -5.01 17.75
C ASP A 172 -0.02 -6.36 18.40
N GLY A 173 -0.07 -7.43 17.61
CA GLY A 173 -0.25 -8.78 18.09
C GLY A 173 -1.53 -9.48 17.63
N LEU A 174 -2.46 -8.79 16.95
CA LEU A 174 -3.67 -9.43 16.42
C LEU A 174 -3.40 -10.12 15.09
N SER A 175 -3.56 -11.44 15.03
CA SER A 175 -3.29 -12.23 13.83
C SER A 175 -4.32 -12.02 12.72
N MET A 176 -5.57 -11.71 13.03
CA MET A 176 -6.60 -11.38 12.05
C MET A 176 -6.52 -9.89 11.59
N GLY A 177 -5.57 -9.11 12.16
CA GLY A 177 -5.26 -7.74 11.75
C GLY A 177 -6.17 -6.67 12.35
N GLU A 178 -7.48 -6.79 12.25
CA GLU A 178 -8.45 -5.80 12.72
C GLU A 178 -9.24 -6.35 13.92
N ARG A 179 -9.45 -5.48 14.96
CA ARG A 179 -10.14 -5.87 16.18
C ARG A 179 -11.56 -6.39 15.94
N ASP A 180 -12.23 -5.88 14.93
CA ASP A 180 -13.62 -6.22 14.63
C ASP A 180 -13.81 -7.71 14.26
N TYR A 181 -12.77 -8.38 13.76
CA TYR A 181 -12.81 -9.83 13.57
C TYR A 181 -13.05 -10.62 14.87
N TYR A 182 -12.69 -10.07 16.03
CA TYR A 182 -12.85 -10.72 17.33
C TYR A 182 -14.23 -10.50 17.94
N PHE A 183 -14.98 -9.46 17.50
CA PHE A 183 -16.22 -9.03 18.18
C PHE A 183 -17.47 -9.04 17.30
N LYS A 184 -17.38 -8.87 15.99
CA LYS A 184 -18.57 -8.89 15.11
C LYS A 184 -19.17 -10.28 15.04
N ASP A 185 -20.52 -10.36 15.09
CA ASP A 185 -21.26 -11.62 15.13
C ASP A 185 -21.97 -11.99 13.82
N ASP A 186 -21.63 -11.29 12.71
CA ASP A 186 -22.09 -11.71 11.40
C ASP A 186 -21.45 -13.04 10.97
N GLU A 187 -22.16 -13.79 10.13
CA GLU A 187 -21.79 -15.14 9.71
C GLU A 187 -20.40 -15.20 9.06
N ALA A 188 -20.04 -14.17 8.25
CA ALA A 188 -18.75 -14.14 7.56
C ALA A 188 -17.61 -13.99 8.58
N THR A 189 -17.73 -13.09 9.54
CA THR A 189 -16.74 -12.88 10.61
C THR A 189 -16.62 -14.11 11.52
N GLN A 190 -17.73 -14.76 11.86
CA GLN A 190 -17.70 -16.02 12.63
C GLN A 190 -16.94 -17.13 11.89
N LYS A 191 -17.14 -17.27 10.57
CA LYS A 191 -16.38 -18.24 9.74
C LYS A 191 -14.88 -17.97 9.77
N VAL A 192 -14.46 -16.71 9.70
CA VAL A 192 -13.04 -16.35 9.81
C VAL A 192 -12.48 -16.74 11.18
N ARG A 193 -13.19 -16.49 12.28
CA ARG A 193 -12.74 -16.92 13.63
C ARG A 193 -12.60 -18.44 13.75
N GLU A 194 -13.54 -19.22 13.20
CA GLU A 194 -13.43 -20.68 13.21
C GLU A 194 -12.25 -21.18 12.34
N ALA A 195 -12.04 -20.56 11.17
CA ALA A 195 -10.88 -20.84 10.33
C ALA A 195 -9.57 -20.49 11.04
N PHE A 196 -9.53 -19.39 11.78
CA PHE A 196 -8.37 -19.01 12.60
C PHE A 196 -8.05 -20.07 13.67
N LYS A 197 -9.02 -20.52 14.45
CA LYS A 197 -8.80 -21.58 15.44
C LYS A 197 -8.32 -22.87 14.79
N THR A 198 -8.87 -23.22 13.64
CA THR A 198 -8.44 -24.39 12.85
C THR A 198 -6.98 -24.25 12.40
N TYR A 199 -6.60 -23.09 11.90
CA TYR A 199 -5.24 -22.77 11.49
C TYR A 199 -4.25 -22.88 12.65
N VAL A 200 -4.55 -22.27 13.78
CA VAL A 200 -3.70 -22.33 14.99
C VAL A 200 -3.52 -23.79 15.44
N ALA A 201 -4.60 -24.55 15.56
CA ALA A 201 -4.53 -25.96 15.93
C ALA A 201 -3.70 -26.79 14.94
N GLN A 202 -3.83 -26.50 13.63
CA GLN A 202 -3.02 -27.15 12.59
C GLN A 202 -1.53 -26.86 12.76
N LEU A 203 -1.13 -25.60 13.03
CA LEU A 203 0.27 -25.26 13.26
C LEU A 203 0.88 -26.03 14.44
N PHE A 204 0.17 -26.13 15.57
CA PHE A 204 0.62 -26.94 16.70
C PHE A 204 0.71 -28.43 16.34
N SER A 205 -0.28 -28.96 15.64
CA SER A 205 -0.26 -30.38 15.22
C SER A 205 0.92 -30.69 14.30
N LEU A 206 1.29 -29.77 13.41
CA LEU A 206 2.43 -29.91 12.52
C LEU A 206 3.77 -30.02 13.25
N THR A 207 3.86 -29.57 14.51
CA THR A 207 5.05 -29.73 15.36
C THR A 207 5.00 -30.97 16.28
N GLY A 208 3.97 -31.82 16.13
CA GLY A 208 3.84 -33.07 16.88
C GLY A 208 2.92 -32.97 18.09
N CYS A 209 2.22 -31.86 18.30
CA CYS A 209 1.21 -31.74 19.34
C CYS A 209 0.00 -32.63 19.00
N ASN A 210 -0.55 -33.37 19.98
CA ASN A 210 -1.74 -34.16 19.75
C ASN A 210 -2.97 -33.29 19.50
N ALA A 211 -4.02 -33.84 18.92
CA ALA A 211 -5.19 -33.08 18.47
C ALA A 211 -5.92 -32.36 19.61
N GLU A 212 -6.01 -32.96 20.82
CA GLU A 212 -6.67 -32.37 21.97
C GLU A 212 -5.90 -31.15 22.50
N ASP A 213 -4.59 -31.29 22.67
CA ASP A 213 -3.72 -30.20 23.10
C ASP A 213 -3.65 -29.08 22.05
N ALA A 214 -3.59 -29.44 20.78
CA ALA A 214 -3.59 -28.46 19.68
C ALA A 214 -4.89 -27.62 19.66
N ALA A 215 -6.04 -28.28 19.85
CA ALA A 215 -7.33 -27.59 19.95
C ALA A 215 -7.41 -26.68 21.20
N ARG A 216 -6.89 -27.15 22.36
CA ARG A 216 -6.81 -26.33 23.56
C ARG A 216 -5.89 -25.11 23.36
N ASN A 217 -4.71 -25.28 22.75
CA ASN A 217 -3.81 -24.21 22.44
C ASN A 217 -4.44 -23.17 21.51
N ALA A 218 -5.21 -23.61 20.53
CA ALA A 218 -5.96 -22.69 19.65
C ALA A 218 -7.02 -21.86 20.41
N GLN A 219 -7.70 -22.45 21.40
CA GLN A 219 -8.61 -21.70 22.26
C GLN A 219 -7.86 -20.68 23.12
N THR A 220 -6.70 -21.05 23.68
CA THR A 220 -5.84 -20.13 24.45
C THR A 220 -5.41 -18.93 23.61
N VAL A 221 -4.91 -19.16 22.39
CA VAL A 221 -4.49 -18.09 21.47
C VAL A 221 -5.68 -17.19 21.15
N MET A 222 -6.83 -17.77 20.76
CA MET A 222 -8.03 -17.00 20.45
C MET A 222 -8.49 -16.15 21.65
N ALA A 223 -8.47 -16.70 22.85
CA ALA A 223 -8.86 -16.00 24.07
C ALA A 223 -7.91 -14.83 24.39
N LEU A 224 -6.59 -15.03 24.25
CA LEU A 224 -5.59 -13.99 24.49
C LEU A 224 -5.70 -12.85 23.46
N GLU A 225 -5.82 -13.18 22.18
CA GLU A 225 -5.97 -12.13 21.15
C GLU A 225 -7.33 -11.41 21.29
N THR A 226 -8.39 -12.08 21.70
CA THR A 226 -9.66 -11.43 22.01
C THR A 226 -9.53 -10.44 23.17
N LYS A 227 -8.85 -10.84 24.27
CA LYS A 227 -8.55 -9.92 25.38
C LYS A 227 -7.71 -8.73 24.94
N LEU A 228 -6.70 -8.96 24.11
CA LEU A 228 -5.84 -7.91 23.56
C LEU A 228 -6.64 -6.93 22.69
N ALA A 229 -7.53 -7.44 21.84
CA ALA A 229 -8.38 -6.68 20.95
C ALA A 229 -9.41 -5.78 21.67
N GLU A 230 -9.76 -6.04 22.94
CA GLU A 230 -10.75 -5.25 23.69
C GLU A 230 -10.42 -3.75 23.69
N ASP A 231 -9.15 -3.40 23.88
CA ASP A 231 -8.67 -2.03 24.00
C ASP A 231 -7.90 -1.53 22.76
N PHE A 232 -7.89 -2.32 21.68
CA PHE A 232 -7.33 -1.88 20.40
C PHE A 232 -8.21 -0.80 19.76
N TYR A 233 -7.57 0.14 19.12
CA TYR A 233 -8.21 1.10 18.24
C TYR A 233 -8.60 0.41 16.93
N ASP A 234 -9.82 0.63 16.47
CA ASP A 234 -10.27 0.18 15.15
C ASP A 234 -9.65 1.03 14.02
N ALA A 235 -9.83 0.60 12.79
CA ALA A 235 -9.27 1.26 11.61
C ALA A 235 -9.69 2.74 11.49
N VAL A 236 -10.90 3.11 11.94
CA VAL A 236 -11.37 4.50 11.94
C VAL A 236 -10.65 5.34 13.00
N LYS A 237 -10.54 4.82 14.24
CA LYS A 237 -9.88 5.52 15.35
C LYS A 237 -8.37 5.69 15.08
N LEU A 238 -7.73 4.73 14.41
CA LEU A 238 -6.33 4.83 13.99
C LEU A 238 -6.08 5.97 12.98
N ARG A 239 -7.10 6.47 12.29
CA ARG A 239 -6.99 7.63 11.40
C ARG A 239 -6.97 8.98 12.13
N ASP A 240 -7.32 9.04 13.41
CA ASP A 240 -7.30 10.29 14.19
C ASP A 240 -5.85 10.68 14.54
N VAL A 241 -5.25 11.52 13.70
CA VAL A 241 -3.83 11.90 13.79
C VAL A 241 -3.51 12.54 15.15
N GLU A 242 -4.32 13.49 15.61
CA GLU A 242 -4.12 14.17 16.91
C GLU A 242 -4.43 13.22 18.07
N GLY A 243 -5.48 12.41 17.95
CA GLY A 243 -5.91 11.44 18.97
C GLY A 243 -4.93 10.27 19.18
N ASN A 244 -4.01 10.04 18.23
CA ASN A 244 -2.95 9.02 18.32
C ASN A 244 -1.57 9.64 18.67
N TYR A 245 -1.50 10.94 18.97
CA TYR A 245 -0.24 11.61 19.30
C TYR A 245 -0.08 11.85 20.80
N HIS A 246 0.60 10.91 21.50
CA HIS A 246 0.86 10.99 22.95
C HIS A 246 2.38 10.98 23.20
N LYS A 247 3.05 12.09 22.86
CA LYS A 247 4.49 12.26 23.11
C LYS A 247 4.76 12.40 24.61
N MET A 248 5.69 11.60 25.11
CA MET A 248 6.14 11.60 26.51
C MET A 248 7.63 11.36 26.60
N THR A 249 8.23 11.64 27.76
CA THR A 249 9.62 11.29 28.00
C THR A 249 9.77 9.78 28.21
N TYR A 250 10.96 9.24 27.95
CA TYR A 250 11.25 7.84 28.27
C TYR A 250 11.05 7.52 29.76
N ARG A 251 11.32 8.48 30.64
CA ARG A 251 11.04 8.35 32.08
C ARG A 251 9.55 8.20 32.35
N ALA A 252 8.69 9.02 31.71
CA ALA A 252 7.25 8.90 31.86
C ALA A 252 6.73 7.56 31.33
N LEU A 253 7.31 7.03 30.23
CA LEU A 253 6.98 5.68 29.74
C LEU A 253 7.21 4.62 30.83
N LEU A 254 8.34 4.69 31.56
CA LEU A 254 8.65 3.75 32.65
C LEU A 254 7.69 3.89 33.83
N GLU A 255 7.19 5.10 34.10
CA GLU A 255 6.26 5.41 35.19
C GLU A 255 4.82 5.01 34.81
N ASP A 256 4.39 5.24 33.57
CA ASP A 256 3.02 5.01 33.10
C ASP A 256 2.76 3.55 32.68
N PHE A 257 3.82 2.80 32.28
CA PHE A 257 3.76 1.42 31.84
C PHE A 257 4.85 0.56 32.53
N PRO A 258 4.80 0.43 33.86
CA PRO A 258 5.87 -0.22 34.65
C PRO A 258 5.89 -1.73 34.55
N GLY A 259 4.83 -2.36 34.05
CA GLY A 259 4.70 -3.82 33.90
C GLY A 259 5.44 -4.40 32.69
N ILE A 260 6.04 -3.57 31.83
CA ILE A 260 6.85 -4.00 30.69
C ILE A 260 8.31 -3.64 30.95
N ASP A 261 9.22 -4.63 30.74
CA ASP A 261 10.66 -4.41 30.87
C ASP A 261 11.23 -3.67 29.65
N TRP A 262 10.95 -2.36 29.59
CA TRP A 262 11.42 -1.49 28.52
C TRP A 262 12.93 -1.45 28.39
N GLY A 263 13.67 -1.61 29.51
CA GLY A 263 15.12 -1.69 29.48
C GLY A 263 15.63 -2.86 28.64
N THR A 264 15.07 -4.05 28.88
CA THR A 264 15.38 -5.26 28.09
C THR A 264 14.92 -5.10 26.64
N VAL A 265 13.73 -4.52 26.41
CA VAL A 265 13.22 -4.26 25.05
C VAL A 265 14.20 -3.38 24.26
N MET A 266 14.60 -2.24 24.80
CA MET A 266 15.52 -1.32 24.10
C MET A 266 16.89 -1.92 23.89
N LEU A 267 17.42 -2.61 24.91
CA LEU A 267 18.75 -3.24 24.86
C LEU A 267 18.84 -4.29 23.74
N LEU A 268 17.91 -5.25 23.71
CA LEU A 268 17.94 -6.35 22.73
C LEU A 268 17.72 -5.84 21.30
N ASN A 269 16.89 -4.81 21.12
CA ASN A 269 16.65 -4.22 19.81
C ASN A 269 17.74 -3.22 19.37
N GLY A 270 18.81 -3.05 20.16
CA GLY A 270 19.94 -2.19 19.82
C GLY A 270 19.58 -0.71 19.78
N ILE A 271 18.48 -0.31 20.43
CA ILE A 271 18.01 1.07 20.46
C ILE A 271 18.85 1.87 21.47
N PRO A 272 19.57 2.92 21.04
CA PRO A 272 20.34 3.76 21.95
C PRO A 272 19.41 4.57 22.85
N SER A 273 19.95 5.19 23.90
CA SER A 273 19.18 6.08 24.76
C SER A 273 18.55 7.21 23.94
N PHE A 274 17.30 7.53 24.21
CA PHE A 274 16.54 8.61 23.61
C PHE A 274 15.76 9.36 24.69
N GLU A 275 15.33 10.57 24.38
CA GLU A 275 14.63 11.42 25.33
C GLU A 275 13.11 11.20 25.34
N ASN A 276 12.51 11.15 24.15
CA ASN A 276 11.06 11.13 23.96
C ASN A 276 10.60 9.97 23.09
N ILE A 277 9.36 9.55 23.35
CA ILE A 277 8.64 8.53 22.57
C ILE A 277 7.18 8.97 22.40
N CYS A 278 6.54 8.61 21.30
CA CYS A 278 5.11 8.74 21.13
C CYS A 278 4.44 7.38 21.35
N VAL A 279 3.47 7.32 22.23
CA VAL A 279 2.63 6.12 22.46
C VAL A 279 1.33 6.32 21.70
N GLY A 280 1.19 5.65 20.55
CA GLY A 280 0.04 5.87 19.67
C GLY A 280 -1.29 5.46 20.31
N GLN A 281 -1.33 4.30 20.96
CA GLN A 281 -2.55 3.72 21.54
C GLN A 281 -2.31 3.31 23.00
N PRO A 282 -2.35 4.26 23.96
CA PRO A 282 -2.01 4.00 25.36
C PRO A 282 -2.87 2.92 26.02
N GLU A 283 -4.16 2.84 25.69
CA GLU A 283 -5.09 1.83 26.26
C GLU A 283 -4.68 0.43 25.83
N ALA A 284 -4.34 0.24 24.56
CA ALA A 284 -3.86 -1.04 24.05
C ALA A 284 -2.54 -1.49 24.72
N ILE A 285 -1.62 -0.56 24.96
CA ILE A 285 -0.36 -0.87 25.67
C ILE A 285 -0.63 -1.25 27.13
N ARG A 286 -1.54 -0.55 27.84
CA ARG A 286 -1.98 -0.96 29.20
C ARG A 286 -2.65 -2.33 29.22
N LYS A 287 -3.41 -2.67 28.17
CA LYS A 287 -3.99 -4.01 28.03
C LYS A 287 -2.90 -5.06 27.86
N ALA A 288 -1.91 -4.82 27.02
CA ALA A 288 -0.77 -5.70 26.84
C ALA A 288 -0.01 -5.93 28.17
N GLU A 289 0.27 -4.85 28.92
CA GLU A 289 0.88 -4.90 30.25
C GLU A 289 0.07 -5.78 31.22
N LYS A 290 -1.25 -5.57 31.27
CA LYS A 290 -2.15 -6.35 32.11
C LYS A 290 -2.15 -7.83 31.75
N ILE A 291 -2.21 -8.16 30.46
CA ILE A 291 -2.11 -9.56 30.00
C ILE A 291 -0.79 -10.18 30.43
N LEU A 292 0.33 -9.51 30.22
CA LEU A 292 1.66 -9.98 30.64
C LEU A 292 1.78 -10.18 32.15
N ALA A 293 1.04 -9.40 32.96
CA ALA A 293 1.02 -9.51 34.41
C ALA A 293 0.08 -10.60 34.95
N GLU A 294 -1.09 -10.79 34.37
CA GLU A 294 -2.18 -11.58 34.95
C GLU A 294 -2.32 -12.99 34.35
N GLU A 295 -2.03 -13.17 33.04
CA GLU A 295 -2.21 -14.48 32.39
C GLU A 295 -1.22 -15.51 32.92
N SER A 296 -1.57 -16.78 32.85
CA SER A 296 -0.66 -17.85 33.28
C SER A 296 0.59 -17.89 32.41
N ILE A 297 1.74 -18.29 33.00
CA ILE A 297 2.98 -18.45 32.22
C ILE A 297 2.78 -19.48 31.11
N ASP A 298 2.02 -20.54 31.36
CA ASP A 298 1.77 -21.57 30.36
C ASP A 298 0.93 -21.04 29.18
N ASP A 299 -0.09 -20.23 29.43
CA ASP A 299 -0.88 -19.62 28.35
C ASP A 299 -0.03 -18.63 27.54
N LEU A 300 0.81 -17.83 28.20
CA LEU A 300 1.76 -16.94 27.53
C LEU A 300 2.78 -17.70 26.68
N LYS A 301 3.28 -18.85 27.15
CA LYS A 301 4.15 -19.74 26.36
C LYS A 301 3.43 -20.27 25.12
N VAL A 302 2.18 -20.70 25.26
CA VAL A 302 1.35 -21.12 24.11
C VAL A 302 1.24 -20.00 23.09
N TYR A 303 0.94 -18.79 23.55
CA TYR A 303 0.81 -17.64 22.65
C TYR A 303 2.13 -17.29 21.94
N LEU A 304 3.26 -17.20 22.67
CA LEU A 304 4.57 -16.94 22.08
C LEU A 304 5.01 -18.03 21.09
N THR A 305 4.74 -19.30 21.42
CA THR A 305 4.95 -20.44 20.53
C THR A 305 4.16 -20.25 19.22
N TYR A 306 2.87 -19.94 19.34
CA TYR A 306 2.03 -19.64 18.16
C TYR A 306 2.61 -18.51 17.32
N LYS A 307 3.03 -17.39 17.92
CA LYS A 307 3.61 -16.26 17.18
C LYS A 307 4.86 -16.64 16.39
N VAL A 308 5.71 -17.51 16.94
CA VAL A 308 6.86 -18.04 16.20
C VAL A 308 6.43 -18.95 15.06
N LEU A 309 5.45 -19.84 15.30
CA LEU A 309 4.93 -20.74 14.28
C LEU A 309 4.30 -19.97 13.12
N ASP A 310 3.44 -19.03 13.40
CA ASP A 310 2.75 -18.20 12.42
C ASP A 310 3.73 -17.39 11.56
N ASN A 311 4.68 -16.71 12.20
CA ASN A 311 5.70 -15.92 11.52
C ASN A 311 6.57 -16.76 10.57
N ALA A 312 6.94 -17.97 10.98
CA ALA A 312 7.80 -18.85 10.21
C ALA A 312 7.07 -19.65 9.13
N ALA A 313 5.79 -19.95 9.32
CA ALA A 313 5.03 -20.96 8.57
C ALA A 313 5.18 -20.83 7.05
N SER A 314 5.10 -19.63 6.49
CA SER A 314 5.24 -19.39 5.05
C SER A 314 6.64 -19.71 4.49
N SER A 315 7.66 -19.76 5.34
CA SER A 315 9.06 -20.01 4.98
C SER A 315 9.56 -21.41 5.32
N LEU A 316 8.75 -22.22 6.00
CA LEU A 316 9.02 -23.62 6.32
C LEU A 316 8.60 -24.56 5.18
N SER A 317 8.36 -25.85 5.50
CA SER A 317 7.93 -26.86 4.51
C SER A 317 6.57 -26.55 3.89
N ASP A 318 6.26 -27.26 2.79
CA ASP A 318 5.01 -27.04 2.03
C ASP A 318 3.76 -27.26 2.90
N ARG A 319 3.77 -28.19 3.89
CA ARG A 319 2.63 -28.40 4.80
C ARG A 319 2.34 -27.21 5.72
N PHE A 320 3.36 -26.48 6.17
CA PHE A 320 3.18 -25.23 6.91
C PHE A 320 2.71 -24.10 6.00
N ARG A 321 3.27 -24.03 4.80
CA ARG A 321 2.84 -23.05 3.81
C ARG A 321 1.38 -23.24 3.42
N GLU A 322 0.94 -24.48 3.24
CA GLU A 322 -0.45 -24.83 2.92
C GLU A 322 -1.39 -24.38 4.05
N ALA A 323 -1.02 -24.61 5.30
CA ALA A 323 -1.80 -24.13 6.44
C ALA A 323 -1.96 -22.60 6.42
N THR A 324 -0.86 -21.87 6.17
CA THR A 324 -0.88 -20.40 6.06
C THR A 324 -1.76 -19.93 4.91
N PHE A 325 -1.64 -20.56 3.74
CA PHE A 325 -2.47 -20.24 2.57
C PHE A 325 -3.95 -20.44 2.87
N ASN A 326 -4.31 -21.59 3.47
CA ASN A 326 -5.70 -21.95 3.75
C ASN A 326 -6.38 -20.93 4.70
N PHE A 327 -5.63 -20.31 5.59
CA PHE A 327 -6.18 -19.26 6.45
C PHE A 327 -6.12 -17.87 5.79
N TYR A 328 -4.92 -17.32 5.55
CA TYR A 328 -4.78 -15.92 5.15
C TYR A 328 -5.24 -15.63 3.73
N GLN A 329 -5.03 -16.54 2.78
CA GLN A 329 -5.39 -16.30 1.39
C GLN A 329 -6.75 -16.93 1.04
N HIS A 330 -7.05 -18.14 1.54
CA HIS A 330 -8.32 -18.78 1.22
C HIS A 330 -9.46 -18.30 2.12
N ALA A 331 -9.38 -18.53 3.42
CA ALA A 331 -10.50 -18.22 4.32
C ALA A 331 -10.77 -16.71 4.48
N MET A 332 -9.73 -15.88 4.54
CA MET A 332 -9.87 -14.42 4.69
C MET A 332 -10.12 -13.69 3.37
N SER A 333 -9.56 -14.16 2.25
CA SER A 333 -9.57 -13.39 0.99
C SER A 333 -10.19 -14.16 -0.18
N GLY A 334 -10.55 -15.43 -0.02
CA GLY A 334 -11.25 -16.24 -1.02
C GLY A 334 -10.38 -16.81 -2.14
N ALA A 335 -9.05 -16.67 -2.13
CA ALA A 335 -8.18 -17.28 -3.13
C ALA A 335 -8.28 -18.83 -3.06
N GLU A 336 -8.34 -19.50 -4.21
CA GLU A 336 -8.54 -20.94 -4.29
C GLU A 336 -7.24 -21.73 -4.45
N GLN A 337 -6.16 -21.05 -4.88
CA GLN A 337 -4.85 -21.64 -5.14
C GLN A 337 -3.75 -20.67 -4.72
N ASP A 338 -2.66 -21.19 -4.14
CA ASP A 338 -1.47 -20.38 -3.82
C ASP A 338 -0.74 -19.95 -5.09
N LYS A 339 -0.08 -18.79 -5.03
CA LYS A 339 0.75 -18.28 -6.12
C LYS A 339 1.84 -19.29 -6.52
N PRO A 340 2.19 -19.39 -7.81
CA PRO A 340 3.33 -20.19 -8.26
C PRO A 340 4.60 -19.88 -7.47
N ARG A 341 5.42 -20.89 -7.21
CA ARG A 341 6.63 -20.76 -6.38
C ARG A 341 7.59 -19.69 -6.85
N TRP A 342 7.77 -19.55 -8.17
CA TRP A 342 8.62 -18.52 -8.74
C TRP A 342 8.12 -17.09 -8.41
N LYS A 343 6.80 -16.85 -8.44
CA LYS A 343 6.21 -15.55 -8.04
C LYS A 343 6.53 -15.26 -6.58
N ARG A 344 6.34 -16.24 -5.69
CA ARG A 344 6.67 -16.09 -4.26
C ARG A 344 8.16 -15.83 -4.04
N GLY A 345 9.04 -16.50 -4.81
CA GLY A 345 10.49 -16.24 -4.78
C GLY A 345 10.85 -14.82 -5.19
N ILE A 346 10.22 -14.31 -6.25
CA ILE A 346 10.37 -12.92 -6.69
C ILE A 346 9.87 -11.95 -5.59
N ASP A 347 8.69 -12.22 -5.00
CA ASP A 347 8.13 -11.38 -3.94
C ASP A 347 9.07 -11.28 -2.74
N VAL A 348 9.68 -12.41 -2.32
CA VAL A 348 10.67 -12.43 -1.22
C VAL A 348 11.89 -11.58 -1.53
N VAL A 349 12.47 -11.76 -2.72
CA VAL A 349 13.66 -10.99 -3.14
C VAL A 349 13.32 -9.50 -3.25
N ASN A 350 12.17 -9.19 -3.84
CA ASN A 350 11.69 -7.82 -3.99
C ASN A 350 11.43 -7.13 -2.63
N HIS A 351 10.92 -7.87 -1.67
CA HIS A 351 10.67 -7.35 -0.32
C HIS A 351 11.96 -7.11 0.47
N THR A 352 12.93 -8.02 0.30
CA THR A 352 14.19 -8.01 1.08
C THR A 352 15.26 -7.10 0.47
N LEU A 353 15.39 -7.11 -0.85
CA LEU A 353 16.45 -6.44 -1.62
C LEU A 353 15.88 -5.45 -2.66
N GLY A 354 14.69 -4.92 -2.37
CA GLY A 354 13.90 -4.18 -3.36
C GLY A 354 14.60 -2.96 -3.94
N MET A 355 15.37 -2.20 -3.16
CA MET A 355 16.12 -1.06 -3.67
C MET A 355 17.28 -1.48 -4.58
N ALA A 356 17.94 -2.59 -4.28
CA ALA A 356 19.01 -3.13 -5.13
C ALA A 356 18.47 -3.60 -6.48
N ILE A 357 17.32 -4.31 -6.47
CA ILE A 357 16.64 -4.74 -7.70
C ILE A 357 16.07 -3.54 -8.45
N GLY A 358 15.51 -2.57 -7.73
CA GLY A 358 14.97 -1.34 -8.29
C GLY A 358 16.00 -0.58 -9.12
N LYS A 359 17.26 -0.55 -8.70
CA LYS A 359 18.35 0.06 -9.47
C LYS A 359 18.50 -0.58 -10.85
N VAL A 360 18.56 -1.91 -10.92
CA VAL A 360 18.68 -2.64 -12.19
C VAL A 360 17.40 -2.50 -13.04
N TYR A 361 16.24 -2.47 -12.38
CA TYR A 361 14.95 -2.31 -13.04
C TYR A 361 14.84 -0.99 -13.79
N VAL A 362 15.18 0.14 -13.16
CA VAL A 362 15.04 1.46 -13.79
C VAL A 362 16.03 1.69 -14.92
N GLU A 363 17.25 1.17 -14.80
CA GLU A 363 18.24 1.22 -15.87
C GLU A 363 17.73 0.56 -17.16
N LYS A 364 16.86 -0.47 -17.03
CA LYS A 364 16.37 -1.24 -18.17
C LYS A 364 14.98 -0.80 -18.65
N TYR A 365 14.09 -0.37 -17.75
CA TYR A 365 12.66 -0.23 -18.04
C TYR A 365 12.12 1.20 -17.86
N PHE A 366 12.91 2.14 -17.37
CA PHE A 366 12.45 3.51 -17.16
C PHE A 366 13.34 4.54 -17.87
N PRO A 367 13.00 4.94 -19.11
CA PRO A 367 13.79 5.90 -19.87
C PRO A 367 13.65 7.34 -19.32
N GLU A 368 14.69 8.12 -19.48
CA GLU A 368 14.74 9.54 -19.05
C GLU A 368 13.61 10.39 -19.66
N THR A 369 13.18 10.08 -20.88
CA THR A 369 12.05 10.76 -21.54
C THR A 369 10.74 10.61 -20.75
N SER A 370 10.50 9.46 -20.13
CA SER A 370 9.34 9.24 -19.25
C SER A 370 9.42 10.11 -18.01
N LYS A 371 10.59 10.24 -17.38
CA LYS A 371 10.81 11.11 -16.22
C LYS A 371 10.54 12.58 -16.54
N GLN A 372 11.04 13.05 -17.71
CA GLN A 372 10.83 14.42 -18.18
C GLN A 372 9.33 14.71 -18.43
N ARG A 373 8.62 13.81 -19.12
CA ARG A 373 7.20 13.95 -19.39
C ARG A 373 6.36 13.96 -18.11
N MET A 374 6.71 13.09 -17.15
CA MET A 374 6.07 13.08 -15.83
C MET A 374 6.30 14.37 -15.05
N THR A 375 7.52 14.92 -15.12
CA THR A 375 7.83 16.20 -14.46
C THR A 375 6.96 17.32 -15.01
N GLU A 376 6.73 17.35 -16.32
CA GLU A 376 5.83 18.31 -16.96
C GLU A 376 4.39 18.14 -16.50
N LEU A 377 3.86 16.91 -16.49
CA LEU A 377 2.52 16.62 -15.98
C LEU A 377 2.34 17.10 -14.53
N VAL A 378 3.29 16.77 -13.64
CA VAL A 378 3.25 17.22 -12.23
C VAL A 378 3.16 18.73 -12.12
N ARG A 379 3.96 19.48 -12.89
CA ARG A 379 3.91 20.96 -12.90
C ARG A 379 2.55 21.49 -13.38
N ASN A 380 2.00 20.90 -14.43
CA ASN A 380 0.70 21.30 -14.94
C ASN A 380 -0.41 21.07 -13.92
N LEU A 381 -0.35 19.94 -13.18
CA LEU A 381 -1.31 19.64 -12.12
C LEU A 381 -1.12 20.55 -10.89
N GLN A 382 0.12 20.87 -10.51
CA GLN A 382 0.38 21.86 -9.44
C GLN A 382 -0.23 23.22 -9.79
N HIS A 383 -0.05 23.68 -11.04
CA HIS A 383 -0.66 24.92 -11.52
C HIS A 383 -2.19 24.86 -11.44
N ALA A 384 -2.78 23.78 -11.95
CA ALA A 384 -4.23 23.59 -11.92
C ALA A 384 -4.80 23.54 -10.50
N LEU A 385 -4.10 22.90 -9.54
CA LEU A 385 -4.51 22.93 -8.14
C LEU A 385 -4.46 24.34 -7.56
N GLY A 386 -3.45 25.14 -7.91
CA GLY A 386 -3.36 26.55 -7.53
C GLY A 386 -4.57 27.36 -8.03
N GLU A 387 -4.95 27.20 -9.32
CA GLU A 387 -6.14 27.83 -9.90
C GLU A 387 -7.42 27.41 -9.16
N ARG A 388 -7.54 26.14 -8.77
CA ARG A 388 -8.70 25.63 -8.03
C ARG A 388 -8.79 26.18 -6.62
N ILE A 389 -7.66 26.31 -5.90
CA ILE A 389 -7.58 26.97 -4.59
C ILE A 389 -8.08 28.41 -4.72
N ASP A 390 -7.62 29.14 -5.73
CA ASP A 390 -8.04 30.54 -5.97
C ASP A 390 -9.54 30.64 -6.26
N ALA A 391 -10.12 29.67 -6.97
CA ALA A 391 -11.52 29.64 -7.32
C ALA A 391 -12.46 29.33 -6.15
N GLN A 392 -11.96 28.76 -5.01
CA GLN A 392 -12.80 28.39 -3.88
C GLN A 392 -13.43 29.61 -3.21
N LYS A 393 -14.76 29.64 -3.18
CA LYS A 393 -15.52 30.76 -2.58
C LYS A 393 -15.69 30.65 -1.08
N TRP A 394 -15.56 29.44 -0.54
CA TRP A 394 -15.75 29.15 0.87
C TRP A 394 -14.46 29.40 1.70
N MET A 395 -13.31 29.50 1.03
CA MET A 395 -12.00 29.67 1.65
C MET A 395 -11.62 31.16 1.71
N SER A 396 -11.19 31.61 2.87
CA SER A 396 -10.69 32.98 3.08
C SER A 396 -9.37 33.22 2.34
N PRO A 397 -9.04 34.50 2.04
CA PRO A 397 -7.75 34.86 1.46
C PRO A 397 -6.55 34.37 2.27
N GLU A 398 -6.65 34.38 3.60
CA GLU A 398 -5.59 33.92 4.50
C GLU A 398 -5.33 32.43 4.32
N THR A 399 -6.38 31.61 4.37
CA THR A 399 -6.25 30.15 4.18
C THR A 399 -5.78 29.81 2.76
N LYS A 400 -6.25 30.53 1.71
CA LYS A 400 -5.74 30.38 0.35
C LYS A 400 -4.24 30.62 0.26
N GLN A 401 -3.75 31.69 0.89
CA GLN A 401 -2.31 31.98 0.93
C GLN A 401 -1.53 30.80 1.54
N LYS A 402 -1.98 30.28 2.67
CA LYS A 402 -1.35 29.12 3.33
C LYS A 402 -1.42 27.86 2.49
N ALA A 403 -2.53 27.63 1.80
CA ALA A 403 -2.66 26.52 0.86
C ALA A 403 -1.65 26.62 -0.30
N HIS A 404 -1.47 27.82 -0.88
CA HIS A 404 -0.45 28.05 -1.89
C HIS A 404 0.98 27.87 -1.34
N GLU A 405 1.27 28.34 -0.13
CA GLU A 405 2.56 28.11 0.51
C GLU A 405 2.85 26.61 0.64
N LYS A 406 1.85 25.80 1.03
CA LYS A 406 1.97 24.35 1.15
C LYS A 406 2.14 23.67 -0.21
N LEU A 407 1.33 24.04 -1.21
CA LEU A 407 1.42 23.53 -2.57
C LEU A 407 2.80 23.80 -3.19
N ASN A 408 3.32 25.01 -3.01
CA ASN A 408 4.64 25.39 -3.54
C ASN A 408 5.80 24.70 -2.82
N ALA A 409 5.57 24.22 -1.60
CA ALA A 409 6.56 23.48 -0.80
C ALA A 409 6.55 21.97 -1.07
N PHE A 410 5.68 21.46 -1.94
CA PHE A 410 5.66 20.03 -2.28
C PHE A 410 7.01 19.55 -2.80
N ARG A 411 7.55 18.53 -2.17
CA ARG A 411 8.67 17.76 -2.69
C ARG A 411 8.15 16.73 -3.68
N VAL A 412 8.79 16.62 -4.83
CA VAL A 412 8.34 15.74 -5.92
C VAL A 412 9.40 14.68 -6.19
N LYS A 413 9.03 13.41 -6.05
CA LYS A 413 9.88 12.25 -6.33
C LYS A 413 9.31 11.47 -7.51
N ILE A 414 10.11 11.29 -8.58
CA ILE A 414 9.68 10.63 -9.82
C ILE A 414 10.67 9.55 -10.22
N GLY A 415 10.18 8.35 -10.44
CA GLY A 415 10.90 7.21 -10.99
C GLY A 415 11.74 6.45 -9.98
N TYR A 416 12.82 7.05 -9.49
CA TYR A 416 13.80 6.40 -8.62
C TYR A 416 14.61 7.41 -7.79
N PRO A 417 15.23 6.97 -6.65
CA PRO A 417 16.03 7.82 -5.80
C PRO A 417 17.41 8.10 -6.39
N ASP A 418 18.00 9.25 -6.03
CA ASP A 418 19.38 9.59 -6.38
C ASP A 418 20.39 8.80 -5.53
N THR A 419 20.04 8.48 -4.28
CA THR A 419 20.87 7.70 -3.36
C THR A 419 20.23 6.34 -3.09
N TRP A 420 21.02 5.28 -3.26
CA TRP A 420 20.58 3.90 -3.10
C TRP A 420 20.95 3.34 -1.74
N MET A 421 20.08 2.45 -1.22
CA MET A 421 20.33 1.74 0.03
C MET A 421 21.57 0.86 -0.08
N ASP A 422 22.45 0.93 0.92
CA ASP A 422 23.64 0.06 1.03
C ASP A 422 23.31 -1.24 1.75
N TYR A 423 23.40 -2.35 1.03
CA TYR A 423 23.21 -3.71 1.55
C TYR A 423 24.52 -4.42 1.92
N SER A 424 25.65 -3.71 2.01
CA SER A 424 26.96 -4.34 2.29
C SER A 424 26.99 -5.13 3.60
N LYS A 425 26.30 -4.62 4.63
CA LYS A 425 26.19 -5.26 5.97
C LYS A 425 25.23 -6.46 6.01
N LEU A 426 24.37 -6.65 5.00
CA LEU A 426 23.48 -7.80 4.93
C LEU A 426 24.27 -9.05 4.51
N ASP A 427 24.18 -10.12 5.30
CA ASP A 427 24.78 -11.42 4.97
C ASP A 427 23.69 -12.45 4.65
N ILE A 428 23.74 -13.00 3.42
CA ILE A 428 22.90 -14.10 2.95
C ILE A 428 23.81 -15.31 2.70
N ASP A 429 23.57 -16.41 3.40
CA ASP A 429 24.39 -17.63 3.37
C ASP A 429 23.56 -18.83 2.92
N ASP A 430 23.89 -19.42 1.78
CA ASP A 430 23.25 -20.62 1.23
C ASP A 430 23.32 -21.86 2.13
N LYS A 431 24.24 -21.87 3.12
CA LYS A 431 24.37 -22.98 4.09
C LYS A 431 23.29 -22.96 5.16
N LEU A 432 22.74 -21.78 5.45
CA LEU A 432 21.66 -21.60 6.41
C LEU A 432 20.31 -21.87 5.76
N SER A 433 19.31 -22.19 6.58
CA SER A 433 17.94 -22.34 6.09
C SER A 433 17.39 -21.03 5.49
N PHE A 434 16.31 -21.15 4.75
CA PHE A 434 15.61 -19.99 4.21
C PHE A 434 15.13 -19.06 5.34
N TYR A 435 14.53 -19.63 6.41
CA TYR A 435 14.04 -18.85 7.55
C TYR A 435 15.15 -18.08 8.27
N GLU A 436 16.31 -18.71 8.52
CA GLU A 436 17.45 -18.04 9.15
C GLU A 436 17.96 -16.86 8.33
N ASN A 437 17.99 -16.98 7.00
CA ASN A 437 18.36 -15.87 6.12
C ASN A 437 17.32 -14.73 6.16
N LEU A 438 16.02 -15.04 6.27
CA LEU A 438 14.99 -14.02 6.48
C LEU A 438 15.14 -13.29 7.82
N LEU A 439 15.49 -14.00 8.90
CA LEU A 439 15.77 -13.38 10.19
C LEU A 439 16.97 -12.43 10.12
N ARG A 440 18.05 -12.83 9.43
CA ARG A 440 19.20 -11.96 9.18
C ARG A 440 18.82 -10.70 8.40
N ALA A 441 17.99 -10.85 7.38
CA ALA A 441 17.50 -9.72 6.59
C ALA A 441 16.65 -8.76 7.43
N ARG A 442 15.75 -9.27 8.25
CA ARG A 442 14.95 -8.47 9.20
C ARG A 442 15.82 -7.74 10.21
N ARG A 443 16.78 -8.43 10.80
CA ARG A 443 17.74 -7.81 11.73
C ARG A 443 18.54 -6.70 11.05
N PHE A 444 19.04 -6.95 9.83
CA PHE A 444 19.74 -5.94 9.05
C PHE A 444 18.87 -4.69 8.83
N MET A 445 17.57 -4.87 8.47
CA MET A 445 16.66 -3.74 8.28
C MET A 445 16.38 -2.99 9.59
N SER A 446 16.19 -3.71 10.69
CA SER A 446 16.01 -3.10 12.02
C SER A 446 17.23 -2.26 12.41
N ASP A 447 18.44 -2.83 12.31
CA ASP A 447 19.69 -2.14 12.63
C ASP A 447 19.90 -0.92 11.71
N TYR A 448 19.58 -1.03 10.41
CA TYR A 448 19.63 0.07 9.45
C TYR A 448 18.73 1.22 9.86
N TYR A 449 17.47 0.94 10.22
CA TYR A 449 16.54 2.00 10.62
C TYR A 449 16.89 2.59 12.00
N VAL A 450 17.38 1.79 12.95
CA VAL A 450 17.87 2.29 14.24
C VAL A 450 19.04 3.25 14.01
N GLU A 451 20.05 2.85 13.22
CA GLU A 451 21.22 3.68 12.91
C GLU A 451 20.84 4.99 12.16
N LYS A 452 19.89 4.89 11.25
CA LYS A 452 19.47 5.99 10.37
C LYS A 452 18.54 6.99 11.05
N ARG A 453 17.67 6.55 11.97
CA ARG A 453 16.56 7.36 12.46
C ARG A 453 16.62 7.74 13.94
N VAL A 454 17.09 6.84 14.83
CA VAL A 454 17.04 7.13 16.27
C VAL A 454 17.99 8.29 16.61
N ASN A 455 17.45 9.35 17.22
CA ASN A 455 18.14 10.61 17.50
C ASN A 455 18.71 11.31 16.27
N LYS A 456 18.12 11.12 15.11
CA LYS A 456 18.55 11.73 13.84
C LYS A 456 17.47 12.64 13.27
N ARG A 457 17.92 13.61 12.47
CA ARG A 457 17.00 14.37 11.62
C ARG A 457 16.35 13.48 10.58
N VAL A 458 15.15 13.84 10.18
CA VAL A 458 14.42 13.16 9.10
C VAL A 458 15.21 13.30 7.80
N ASP A 459 15.46 12.17 7.15
CA ASP A 459 16.02 12.15 5.79
C ASP A 459 14.88 12.35 4.78
N ARG A 460 14.73 13.58 4.30
CA ARG A 460 13.68 13.93 3.33
C ARG A 460 13.92 13.37 1.93
N ASP A 461 15.09 12.80 1.65
CA ASP A 461 15.39 12.16 0.37
C ASP A 461 15.13 10.64 0.39
N GLU A 462 14.80 10.07 1.56
CA GLU A 462 14.41 8.66 1.70
C GLU A 462 13.13 8.36 0.94
N TRP A 463 13.14 7.27 0.16
CA TRP A 463 11.97 6.75 -0.54
C TRP A 463 11.27 5.68 0.29
N LEU A 464 9.96 5.80 0.46
CA LEU A 464 9.14 4.84 1.21
C LEU A 464 8.69 3.65 0.34
N MET A 465 8.83 3.77 -0.98
CA MET A 465 8.53 2.70 -1.95
C MET A 465 9.75 2.43 -2.82
N THR A 466 9.89 1.19 -3.29
CA THR A 466 10.92 0.83 -4.25
C THR A 466 10.55 1.31 -5.66
N PRO A 467 11.52 1.57 -6.55
CA PRO A 467 11.24 2.08 -7.89
C PRO A 467 10.32 1.21 -8.75
N GLN A 468 10.31 -0.11 -8.55
CA GLN A 468 9.45 -1.05 -9.27
C GLN A 468 8.06 -1.22 -8.66
N THR A 469 7.75 -0.53 -7.58
CA THR A 469 6.42 -0.57 -6.95
C THR A 469 5.37 0.06 -7.88
N VAL A 470 4.25 -0.65 -8.09
CA VAL A 470 3.09 -0.16 -8.84
C VAL A 470 2.16 0.54 -7.87
N ASN A 471 2.54 1.72 -7.45
CA ASN A 471 1.76 2.59 -6.56
C ASN A 471 2.35 4.02 -6.58
N ALA A 472 1.71 4.93 -5.83
CA ALA A 472 2.18 6.28 -5.52
C ALA A 472 1.90 6.58 -4.03
N TYR A 473 2.42 7.69 -3.50
CA TYR A 473 2.07 8.13 -2.15
C TYR A 473 2.27 9.64 -1.95
N TYR A 474 1.50 10.19 -1.02
CA TYR A 474 1.79 11.44 -0.33
C TYR A 474 2.27 11.16 1.10
N ASN A 475 3.31 11.85 1.54
CA ASN A 475 3.78 11.81 2.93
C ASN A 475 3.59 13.18 3.59
N PRO A 476 2.70 13.32 4.58
CA PRO A 476 2.40 14.61 5.21
C PRO A 476 3.57 15.19 5.99
N THR A 477 4.42 14.36 6.62
CA THR A 477 5.52 14.84 7.47
C THR A 477 6.71 15.40 6.69
N THR A 478 6.84 15.05 5.41
CA THR A 478 7.84 15.61 4.49
C THR A 478 7.23 16.50 3.41
N ASN A 479 5.90 16.61 3.39
CA ASN A 479 5.11 17.30 2.38
C ASN A 479 5.53 16.90 0.96
N GLU A 480 5.56 15.59 0.69
CA GLU A 480 6.08 15.02 -0.57
C GLU A 480 5.08 14.12 -1.27
N ILE A 481 5.14 14.15 -2.60
CA ILE A 481 4.46 13.22 -3.50
C ILE A 481 5.48 12.36 -4.23
N CYS A 482 5.23 11.07 -4.35
CA CYS A 482 6.16 10.12 -4.95
C CYS A 482 5.48 9.22 -5.97
N PHE A 483 6.09 9.10 -7.16
CA PHE A 483 5.64 8.28 -8.27
C PHE A 483 6.75 7.33 -8.71
N PRO A 484 6.84 6.11 -8.16
CA PRO A 484 7.81 5.11 -8.58
C PRO A 484 7.70 4.74 -10.06
N ALA A 485 8.81 4.35 -10.69
CA ALA A 485 8.84 3.95 -12.09
C ALA A 485 7.85 2.81 -12.44
N GLY A 486 7.53 1.96 -11.46
CA GLY A 486 6.63 0.83 -11.62
C GLY A 486 5.21 1.20 -12.08
N ILE A 487 4.64 2.32 -11.60
CA ILE A 487 3.32 2.79 -12.01
C ILE A 487 3.36 3.58 -13.33
N LEU A 488 4.53 4.08 -13.74
CA LEU A 488 4.69 4.96 -14.89
C LEU A 488 4.73 4.17 -16.22
N GLN A 489 3.77 3.30 -16.42
CA GLN A 489 3.59 2.42 -17.55
C GLN A 489 2.09 2.26 -17.92
N PRO A 490 1.75 1.81 -19.15
CA PRO A 490 0.35 1.56 -19.51
C PRO A 490 -0.33 0.58 -18.53
N PRO A 491 -1.61 0.80 -18.20
CA PRO A 491 -2.52 1.83 -18.72
C PRO A 491 -2.47 3.18 -17.99
N PHE A 492 -1.61 3.34 -16.96
CA PHE A 492 -1.55 4.57 -16.16
C PHE A 492 -0.84 5.70 -16.90
N PHE A 493 0.32 5.40 -17.51
CA PHE A 493 1.13 6.37 -18.23
C PHE A 493 1.70 5.79 -19.51
N GLN A 494 1.61 6.57 -20.57
CA GLN A 494 2.24 6.27 -21.85
C GLN A 494 2.76 7.57 -22.46
N ALA A 495 4.08 7.70 -22.61
CA ALA A 495 4.72 8.95 -23.01
C ALA A 495 4.30 9.48 -24.39
N ASP A 496 3.90 8.59 -25.28
CA ASP A 496 3.45 8.86 -26.65
C ASP A 496 1.93 8.77 -26.87
N ALA A 497 1.13 8.57 -25.78
CA ALA A 497 -0.31 8.57 -25.86
C ALA A 497 -0.89 9.98 -25.92
N ASP A 498 -2.18 10.06 -26.30
CA ASP A 498 -2.98 11.26 -26.23
C ASP A 498 -3.03 11.83 -24.80
N ASP A 499 -2.86 13.14 -24.68
CA ASP A 499 -2.83 13.83 -23.40
C ASP A 499 -4.12 13.61 -22.58
N ALA A 500 -5.30 13.58 -23.24
CA ALA A 500 -6.54 13.32 -22.54
C ALA A 500 -6.53 11.99 -21.79
N CYS A 501 -5.89 10.95 -22.36
CA CYS A 501 -5.74 9.65 -21.69
C CYS A 501 -4.74 9.71 -20.53
N ASN A 502 -3.58 10.36 -20.72
CA ASN A 502 -2.60 10.50 -19.65
C ASN A 502 -3.14 11.34 -18.49
N TYR A 503 -3.83 12.46 -18.75
CA TYR A 503 -4.48 13.25 -17.69
C TYR A 503 -5.60 12.46 -16.99
N GLY A 504 -6.39 11.66 -17.73
CA GLY A 504 -7.46 10.84 -17.17
C GLY A 504 -6.98 9.64 -16.35
N ALA A 505 -5.74 9.18 -16.57
CA ALA A 505 -5.13 8.06 -15.85
C ALA A 505 -4.10 8.57 -14.83
N ILE A 506 -2.82 8.65 -15.20
CA ILE A 506 -1.77 9.06 -14.25
C ILE A 506 -1.96 10.50 -13.75
N GLY A 507 -2.56 11.38 -14.56
CA GLY A 507 -2.88 12.74 -14.13
C GLY A 507 -3.83 12.76 -12.94
N VAL A 508 -4.88 11.93 -12.95
CA VAL A 508 -5.79 11.81 -11.79
C VAL A 508 -5.05 11.22 -10.59
N VAL A 509 -4.14 10.24 -10.77
CA VAL A 509 -3.31 9.71 -9.68
C VAL A 509 -2.40 10.81 -9.09
N ILE A 510 -1.76 11.62 -9.93
CA ILE A 510 -0.94 12.75 -9.46
C ILE A 510 -1.79 13.76 -8.66
N GLY A 511 -2.96 14.13 -9.19
CA GLY A 511 -3.89 15.03 -8.51
C GLY A 511 -4.43 14.45 -7.21
N HIS A 512 -4.65 13.13 -7.15
CA HIS A 512 -5.03 12.38 -5.95
C HIS A 512 -3.96 12.51 -4.86
N GLU A 513 -2.68 12.23 -5.18
CA GLU A 513 -1.59 12.39 -4.20
C GLU A 513 -1.42 13.86 -3.77
N MET A 514 -1.56 14.82 -4.66
CA MET A 514 -1.56 16.23 -4.29
C MET A 514 -2.72 16.59 -3.35
N THR A 515 -3.90 16.01 -3.58
CA THR A 515 -5.09 16.27 -2.76
C THR A 515 -4.93 15.68 -1.36
N HIS A 516 -4.17 14.61 -1.17
CA HIS A 516 -3.84 14.11 0.16
C HIS A 516 -3.15 15.15 1.04
N GLY A 517 -2.45 16.12 0.47
CA GLY A 517 -1.94 17.28 1.22
C GLY A 517 -3.04 18.16 1.80
N PHE A 518 -4.27 18.00 1.33
CA PHE A 518 -5.43 18.87 1.63
C PHE A 518 -6.71 18.07 1.97
N ASP A 519 -6.60 16.76 2.22
CA ASP A 519 -7.71 15.92 2.67
C ASP A 519 -7.98 16.08 4.17
N ASP A 520 -8.81 15.20 4.77
CA ASP A 520 -9.20 15.26 6.18
C ASP A 520 -8.02 15.05 7.15
N GLN A 521 -6.95 14.38 6.72
CA GLN A 521 -5.73 14.16 7.50
C GLN A 521 -4.62 15.13 7.09
N GLY A 522 -4.28 15.19 5.79
CA GLY A 522 -3.20 16.04 5.30
C GLY A 522 -3.43 17.52 5.51
N SER A 523 -4.69 17.97 5.55
CA SER A 523 -5.03 19.36 5.88
C SER A 523 -4.63 19.79 7.30
N GLN A 524 -4.34 18.84 8.19
CA GLN A 524 -3.87 19.10 9.55
C GLN A 524 -2.36 19.39 9.62
N PHE A 525 -1.62 19.17 8.53
CA PHE A 525 -0.18 19.41 8.45
C PHE A 525 0.12 20.68 7.68
N ASP A 526 1.06 21.48 8.20
CA ASP A 526 1.54 22.68 7.53
C ASP A 526 2.51 22.38 6.36
N LYS A 527 3.01 23.43 5.71
CA LYS A 527 3.95 23.34 4.58
C LYS A 527 5.29 22.67 4.91
N ASP A 528 5.67 22.68 6.17
CA ASP A 528 6.94 22.10 6.66
C ASP A 528 6.76 20.65 7.14
N GLY A 529 5.51 20.16 7.16
CA GLY A 529 5.14 18.79 7.56
C GLY A 529 4.83 18.64 9.04
N ASN A 530 4.58 19.73 9.75
CA ASN A 530 4.20 19.67 11.15
C ASN A 530 2.68 19.60 11.31
N LEU A 531 2.21 18.77 12.23
CA LEU A 531 0.82 18.75 12.71
C LEU A 531 0.53 20.08 13.41
N SER A 532 -0.03 21.01 12.67
CA SER A 532 -0.24 22.39 13.08
C SER A 532 -1.46 22.97 12.36
N ASN A 533 -2.36 23.58 13.12
CA ASN A 533 -3.52 24.25 12.54
C ASN A 533 -3.09 25.53 11.80
N TRP A 534 -3.26 25.54 10.48
CA TRP A 534 -3.00 26.69 9.60
C TRP A 534 -4.27 27.27 8.98
N TRP A 535 -5.44 26.74 9.35
CA TRP A 535 -6.75 27.19 8.89
C TRP A 535 -7.32 28.28 9.79
N THR A 536 -8.15 29.17 9.24
CA THR A 536 -9.06 29.94 10.08
C THR A 536 -10.15 29.01 10.64
N GLU A 537 -10.70 29.34 11.82
CA GLU A 537 -11.78 28.53 12.43
C GLU A 537 -12.99 28.38 11.49
N ALA A 538 -13.35 29.47 10.77
CA ALA A 538 -14.47 29.48 9.82
C ALA A 538 -14.21 28.54 8.64
N ASP A 539 -13.00 28.55 8.10
CA ASP A 539 -12.64 27.71 6.96
C ASP A 539 -12.53 26.24 7.37
N ALA A 540 -11.95 25.94 8.52
CA ALA A 540 -11.90 24.59 9.08
C ALA A 540 -13.30 24.01 9.28
N LYS A 541 -14.24 24.82 9.80
CA LYS A 541 -15.64 24.43 9.93
C LYS A 541 -16.29 24.20 8.57
N SER A 542 -16.09 25.10 7.60
CA SER A 542 -16.64 24.98 6.26
C SER A 542 -16.09 23.74 5.53
N PHE A 543 -14.80 23.43 5.69
CA PHE A 543 -14.18 22.21 5.16
C PHE A 543 -14.84 20.96 5.74
N LYS A 544 -15.02 20.91 7.07
CA LYS A 544 -15.67 19.78 7.74
C LYS A 544 -17.12 19.59 7.30
N GLU A 545 -17.88 20.66 7.11
CA GLU A 545 -19.25 20.56 6.61
C GLU A 545 -19.29 19.97 5.19
N ARG A 546 -18.36 20.35 4.32
CA ARG A 546 -18.25 19.85 2.93
C ARG A 546 -17.79 18.39 2.89
N THR A 547 -16.79 18.02 3.66
CA THR A 547 -16.30 16.64 3.72
C THR A 547 -17.32 15.69 4.35
N SER A 548 -18.16 16.17 5.27
CA SER A 548 -19.28 15.40 5.83
C SER A 548 -20.32 15.00 4.77
N VAL A 549 -20.49 15.78 3.71
CA VAL A 549 -21.36 15.40 2.57
C VAL A 549 -20.80 14.17 1.86
N MET A 550 -19.46 14.13 1.66
CA MET A 550 -18.76 12.99 1.06
C MET A 550 -18.89 11.75 1.94
N GLU A 551 -18.59 11.88 3.24
CA GLU A 551 -18.70 10.79 4.22
C GLU A 551 -20.12 10.19 4.19
N HIS A 552 -21.15 11.03 4.30
CA HIS A 552 -22.54 10.58 4.30
C HIS A 552 -22.92 9.92 2.97
N PHE A 553 -22.48 10.45 1.85
CA PHE A 553 -22.77 9.87 0.53
C PHE A 553 -22.20 8.46 0.42
N PHE A 554 -20.93 8.26 0.76
CA PHE A 554 -20.29 6.95 0.67
C PHE A 554 -20.84 5.94 1.70
N ASN A 555 -21.22 6.37 2.92
CA ASN A 555 -21.88 5.51 3.91
C ASN A 555 -23.20 4.91 3.40
N ASN A 556 -23.83 5.52 2.39
CA ASN A 556 -25.08 5.04 1.80
C ASN A 556 -24.87 4.20 0.52
N LEU A 557 -23.62 4.01 0.07
CA LEU A 557 -23.33 3.18 -1.09
C LEU A 557 -23.18 1.71 -0.67
N GLU A 558 -24.06 0.86 -1.19
CA GLU A 558 -24.01 -0.58 -0.96
C GLU A 558 -22.85 -1.22 -1.76
N VAL A 559 -22.03 -2.00 -1.07
CA VAL A 559 -20.89 -2.74 -1.64
C VAL A 559 -21.30 -4.18 -1.96
N LEU A 560 -21.99 -4.82 -1.01
CA LEU A 560 -22.61 -6.14 -1.09
C LEU A 560 -23.99 -6.07 -0.45
N PRO A 561 -24.90 -6.98 -0.75
CA PRO A 561 -26.21 -6.99 -0.10
C PRO A 561 -26.11 -6.90 1.43
N GLY A 562 -26.64 -5.79 1.98
CA GLY A 562 -26.58 -5.51 3.42
C GLY A 562 -25.22 -5.04 3.96
N LEU A 563 -24.22 -4.77 3.11
CA LEU A 563 -22.93 -4.23 3.50
C LEU A 563 -22.66 -2.94 2.73
N ASN A 564 -22.65 -1.83 3.43
CA ASN A 564 -22.32 -0.53 2.87
C ASN A 564 -20.83 -0.22 2.97
N CYS A 565 -20.36 0.72 2.15
CA CYS A 565 -19.04 1.32 2.28
C CYS A 565 -18.90 2.02 3.64
N ASN A 566 -17.71 2.00 4.21
CA ASN A 566 -17.39 2.76 5.42
C ASN A 566 -16.87 4.15 5.00
N GLY A 567 -17.80 5.11 4.80
CA GLY A 567 -17.46 6.44 4.32
C GLY A 567 -16.55 7.23 5.27
N LYS A 568 -16.55 6.92 6.57
CA LYS A 568 -15.64 7.54 7.53
C LYS A 568 -14.22 7.00 7.40
N LEU A 569 -14.06 5.69 7.23
CA LEU A 569 -12.76 5.06 6.97
C LEU A 569 -12.17 5.54 5.65
N THR A 570 -13.01 5.67 4.61
CA THR A 570 -12.59 5.97 3.25
C THR A 570 -12.61 7.47 2.90
N LEU A 571 -12.84 8.35 3.88
CA LEU A 571 -13.06 9.78 3.64
C LEU A 571 -11.89 10.46 2.91
N GLY A 572 -10.67 10.30 3.40
CA GLY A 572 -9.48 10.91 2.80
C GLY A 572 -9.26 10.47 1.36
N GLU A 573 -9.40 9.16 1.11
CA GLU A 573 -9.27 8.59 -0.23
C GLU A 573 -10.36 9.08 -1.20
N ASN A 574 -11.60 9.22 -0.73
CA ASN A 574 -12.69 9.74 -1.53
C ASN A 574 -12.52 11.24 -1.83
N ILE A 575 -11.98 12.02 -0.88
CA ILE A 575 -11.60 13.43 -1.10
C ILE A 575 -10.48 13.51 -2.14
N ALA A 576 -9.47 12.63 -2.02
CA ALA A 576 -8.34 12.59 -2.93
C ALA A 576 -8.75 12.20 -4.35
N ASP A 577 -9.66 11.25 -4.54
CA ASP A 577 -10.22 10.90 -5.84
C ASP A 577 -11.01 12.07 -6.47
N HIS A 578 -11.85 12.74 -5.68
CA HIS A 578 -12.61 13.89 -6.14
C HIS A 578 -11.69 15.05 -6.55
N GLY A 579 -10.72 15.40 -5.68
CA GLY A 579 -9.74 16.45 -5.97
C GLY A 579 -8.87 16.10 -7.17
N GLY A 580 -8.40 14.86 -7.25
CA GLY A 580 -7.61 14.34 -8.37
C GLY A 580 -8.31 14.48 -9.71
N LEU A 581 -9.60 14.11 -9.78
CA LEU A 581 -10.43 14.29 -10.99
C LEU A 581 -10.56 15.76 -11.37
N GLN A 582 -10.85 16.63 -10.41
CA GLN A 582 -11.04 18.06 -10.66
C GLN A 582 -9.74 18.74 -11.10
N ILE A 583 -8.62 18.45 -10.45
CA ILE A 583 -7.30 19.01 -10.75
C ILE A 583 -6.82 18.55 -12.13
N ALA A 584 -6.88 17.23 -12.39
CA ALA A 584 -6.42 16.68 -13.66
C ALA A 584 -7.28 17.14 -14.85
N PHE A 585 -8.61 17.27 -14.66
CA PHE A 585 -9.47 17.82 -15.69
C PHE A 585 -9.19 19.31 -15.97
N THR A 586 -8.93 20.11 -14.93
CA THR A 586 -8.52 21.51 -15.08
C THR A 586 -7.19 21.61 -15.84
N ALA A 587 -6.21 20.76 -15.50
CA ALA A 587 -4.93 20.71 -16.19
C ALA A 587 -5.07 20.31 -17.68
N LEU A 588 -5.93 19.34 -17.99
CA LEU A 588 -6.27 18.98 -19.38
C LEU A 588 -6.89 20.18 -20.13
N GLN A 589 -7.84 20.86 -19.52
CA GLN A 589 -8.48 22.04 -20.15
C GLN A 589 -7.45 23.15 -20.41
N ASN A 590 -6.48 23.36 -19.51
CA ASN A 590 -5.40 24.32 -19.72
C ASN A 590 -4.47 23.89 -20.87
N ALA A 591 -4.06 22.62 -20.90
CA ALA A 591 -3.25 22.09 -22.00
C ALA A 591 -3.95 22.20 -23.36
N MET A 592 -5.26 21.98 -23.42
CA MET A 592 -6.08 22.09 -24.64
C MET A 592 -6.24 23.54 -25.13
N LYS A 593 -6.11 24.55 -24.28
CA LYS A 593 -6.07 25.97 -24.73
C LYS A 593 -4.84 26.25 -25.59
N GLU A 594 -3.71 25.64 -25.27
CA GLU A 594 -2.45 25.79 -26.00
C GLU A 594 -2.37 24.81 -27.18
N HIS A 595 -2.79 23.57 -26.98
CA HIS A 595 -2.74 22.47 -27.94
C HIS A 595 -4.08 21.74 -28.02
N PRO A 596 -5.03 22.26 -28.85
CA PRO A 596 -6.36 21.65 -28.98
C PRO A 596 -6.28 20.19 -29.43
N LEU A 597 -6.97 19.31 -28.72
CA LEU A 597 -7.04 17.89 -29.02
C LEU A 597 -8.28 17.57 -29.91
N PRO A 598 -8.13 16.70 -30.93
CA PRO A 598 -9.25 16.32 -31.80
C PRO A 598 -10.14 15.29 -31.12
N THR A 599 -11.35 15.10 -31.65
CA THR A 599 -12.15 13.90 -31.43
C THR A 599 -11.44 12.71 -32.08
N LEU A 600 -11.19 11.64 -31.34
CA LEU A 600 -10.53 10.43 -31.82
C LEU A 600 -11.41 9.21 -31.48
N ASP A 601 -11.51 8.27 -32.42
CA ASP A 601 -12.33 7.03 -32.31
C ASP A 601 -13.79 7.28 -31.88
N GLY A 602 -14.32 8.46 -32.18
CA GLY A 602 -15.67 8.86 -31.81
C GLY A 602 -15.82 9.39 -30.39
N PHE A 603 -14.70 9.61 -29.66
CA PHE A 603 -14.70 10.20 -28.33
C PHE A 603 -14.04 11.58 -28.31
N THR A 604 -14.66 12.53 -27.62
CA THR A 604 -14.07 13.85 -27.36
C THR A 604 -12.90 13.69 -26.37
N PRO A 605 -11.99 14.68 -26.25
CA PRO A 605 -10.93 14.66 -25.24
C PRO A 605 -11.48 14.44 -23.82
N GLU A 606 -12.58 15.11 -23.46
CA GLU A 606 -13.22 14.97 -22.16
C GLU A 606 -13.75 13.56 -21.93
N GLN A 607 -14.34 12.94 -22.95
CA GLN A 607 -14.79 11.56 -22.87
C GLN A 607 -13.61 10.60 -22.69
N ARG A 608 -12.51 10.79 -23.42
CA ARG A 608 -11.31 9.95 -23.27
C ARG A 608 -10.69 10.09 -21.88
N PHE A 609 -10.70 11.30 -21.29
CA PHE A 609 -10.27 11.53 -19.91
C PHE A 609 -11.04 10.64 -18.93
N PHE A 610 -12.36 10.71 -18.94
CA PHE A 610 -13.18 9.92 -18.01
C PHE A 610 -13.15 8.42 -18.29
N LEU A 611 -13.02 8.01 -19.56
CA LEU A 611 -12.86 6.59 -19.92
C LEU A 611 -11.55 6.02 -19.40
N SER A 612 -10.46 6.76 -19.50
CA SER A 612 -9.17 6.36 -18.95
C SER A 612 -9.22 6.26 -17.42
N TYR A 613 -9.86 7.20 -16.75
CA TYR A 613 -10.12 7.12 -15.31
C TYR A 613 -10.93 5.87 -14.94
N GLY A 614 -12.02 5.60 -15.63
CA GLY A 614 -12.83 4.40 -15.38
C GLY A 614 -12.04 3.10 -15.58
N LEU A 615 -11.17 3.07 -16.60
CA LEU A 615 -10.36 1.88 -16.92
C LEU A 615 -9.31 1.56 -15.85
N ILE A 616 -8.58 2.55 -15.32
CA ILE A 616 -7.52 2.28 -14.33
C ILE A 616 -8.05 1.65 -13.04
N TRP A 617 -9.36 1.79 -12.77
CA TRP A 617 -10.02 1.15 -11.62
C TRP A 617 -10.69 -0.19 -11.98
N GLY A 618 -10.61 -0.64 -13.24
CA GLY A 618 -11.12 -1.93 -13.68
C GLY A 618 -10.58 -3.06 -12.79
N ASN A 619 -11.49 -3.88 -12.23
CA ASN A 619 -11.13 -4.99 -11.37
C ASN A 619 -12.25 -6.02 -11.24
N ASN A 620 -11.85 -7.25 -10.93
CA ASN A 620 -12.67 -8.31 -10.39
C ASN A 620 -12.17 -8.64 -8.98
N ILE A 621 -13.08 -8.93 -8.03
CA ILE A 621 -12.76 -9.19 -6.63
C ILE A 621 -13.71 -10.22 -6.06
N ARG A 622 -13.20 -11.14 -5.21
CA ARG A 622 -14.00 -12.12 -4.48
C ARG A 622 -14.72 -11.46 -3.32
N GLU A 623 -15.85 -12.05 -2.92
CA GLU A 623 -16.68 -11.49 -1.85
C GLU A 623 -15.92 -11.39 -0.54
N GLU A 624 -15.15 -12.42 -0.16
CA GLU A 624 -14.35 -12.46 1.06
C GLU A 624 -13.33 -11.29 1.09
N ALA A 625 -12.59 -11.10 0.00
CA ALA A 625 -11.64 -10.00 -0.13
C ALA A 625 -12.34 -8.63 -0.10
N LEU A 626 -13.53 -8.52 -0.67
CA LEU A 626 -14.31 -7.28 -0.66
C LEU A 626 -14.81 -6.95 0.74
N ARG A 627 -15.28 -7.95 1.51
CA ARG A 627 -15.67 -7.79 2.94
C ARG A 627 -14.50 -7.35 3.79
N GLN A 628 -13.34 -7.99 3.62
CA GLN A 628 -12.10 -7.62 4.30
C GLN A 628 -11.75 -6.15 4.01
N ARG A 629 -11.77 -5.74 2.75
CA ARG A 629 -11.47 -4.36 2.35
C ARG A 629 -12.39 -3.33 2.98
N VAL A 630 -13.69 -3.57 3.00
CA VAL A 630 -14.65 -2.64 3.64
C VAL A 630 -14.35 -2.44 5.12
N MET A 631 -13.77 -3.44 5.79
CA MET A 631 -13.42 -3.38 7.20
C MET A 631 -12.08 -2.69 7.47
N THR A 632 -11.08 -2.91 6.60
CA THR A 632 -9.68 -2.60 6.92
C THR A 632 -9.03 -1.58 5.99
N ASP A 633 -9.53 -1.42 4.76
CA ASP A 633 -8.86 -0.63 3.71
C ASP A 633 -9.45 0.80 3.66
N PRO A 634 -8.62 1.86 3.76
CA PRO A 634 -9.09 3.23 3.63
C PRO A 634 -9.56 3.58 2.21
N HIS A 635 -9.27 2.74 1.20
CA HIS A 635 -9.73 2.96 -0.16
C HIS A 635 -11.11 2.34 -0.39
N SER A 636 -12.01 3.08 -0.98
CA SER A 636 -13.27 2.55 -1.50
C SER A 636 -13.01 1.46 -2.56
N PRO A 637 -13.89 0.44 -2.70
CA PRO A 637 -13.80 -0.51 -3.80
C PRO A 637 -13.75 0.18 -5.17
N GLY A 638 -12.99 -0.37 -6.13
CA GLY A 638 -12.75 0.27 -7.44
C GLY A 638 -14.01 0.72 -8.16
N LYS A 639 -15.09 -0.06 -8.11
CA LYS A 639 -16.39 0.35 -8.65
C LYS A 639 -16.93 1.64 -7.99
N LEU A 640 -16.72 1.81 -6.69
CA LEU A 640 -17.16 3.00 -5.97
C LEU A 640 -16.21 4.19 -6.16
N ARG A 641 -14.91 3.95 -6.38
CA ARG A 641 -13.99 5.02 -6.79
C ARG A 641 -14.43 5.67 -8.12
N VAL A 642 -15.08 4.92 -9.00
CA VAL A 642 -15.64 5.44 -10.27
C VAL A 642 -17.06 5.95 -10.07
N ASN A 643 -18.01 5.07 -9.72
CA ASN A 643 -19.43 5.40 -9.63
C ASN A 643 -19.80 6.26 -8.41
N GLY A 644 -18.95 6.35 -7.42
CA GLY A 644 -19.10 7.23 -6.26
C GLY A 644 -18.48 8.61 -6.46
N ALA A 645 -17.36 8.74 -7.18
CA ALA A 645 -16.68 10.01 -7.40
C ALA A 645 -17.28 10.82 -8.56
N LEU A 646 -17.52 10.20 -9.73
CA LEU A 646 -17.99 10.87 -10.94
C LEU A 646 -19.32 11.61 -10.78
N PRO A 647 -20.32 11.16 -9.99
CA PRO A 647 -21.54 11.89 -9.74
C PRO A 647 -21.37 13.28 -9.11
N HIS A 648 -20.19 13.61 -8.61
CA HIS A 648 -19.85 14.92 -8.05
C HIS A 648 -19.06 15.81 -9.03
N ILE A 649 -18.81 15.37 -10.27
CA ILE A 649 -17.99 16.07 -11.28
C ILE A 649 -18.89 16.65 -12.39
N ASP A 650 -19.08 17.96 -12.41
CA ASP A 650 -19.96 18.63 -13.40
C ASP A 650 -19.59 18.28 -14.85
N ALA A 651 -18.29 18.27 -15.18
CA ALA A 651 -17.81 17.98 -16.54
C ALA A 651 -18.16 16.57 -17.02
N TRP A 652 -18.28 15.58 -16.12
CA TRP A 652 -18.72 14.23 -16.49
C TRP A 652 -20.17 14.21 -16.98
N TYR A 653 -21.05 15.01 -16.36
CA TYR A 653 -22.44 15.15 -16.81
C TYR A 653 -22.52 15.71 -18.22
N GLU A 654 -21.67 16.68 -18.53
CA GLU A 654 -21.64 17.32 -19.87
C GLU A 654 -21.07 16.35 -20.91
N ALA A 655 -19.93 15.66 -20.59
CA ALA A 655 -19.27 14.75 -21.52
C ALA A 655 -20.15 13.55 -21.94
N PHE A 656 -20.96 13.03 -21.02
CA PHE A 656 -21.80 11.84 -21.27
C PHE A 656 -23.31 12.13 -21.31
N HIS A 657 -23.70 13.39 -21.31
CA HIS A 657 -25.11 13.84 -21.37
C HIS A 657 -25.97 13.18 -20.27
N ILE A 658 -25.43 13.10 -19.06
CA ILE A 658 -26.12 12.51 -17.91
C ILE A 658 -27.27 13.39 -17.47
N THR A 659 -28.47 12.83 -17.35
CA THR A 659 -29.69 13.54 -17.03
C THR A 659 -30.24 13.17 -15.65
N LYS A 660 -31.22 13.95 -15.18
CA LYS A 660 -31.94 13.67 -13.91
C LYS A 660 -32.62 12.30 -13.84
N LYS A 661 -32.76 11.62 -14.98
CA LYS A 661 -33.35 10.26 -15.06
C LYS A 661 -32.30 9.16 -14.85
N SER A 662 -31.03 9.51 -14.86
CA SER A 662 -29.93 8.56 -14.70
C SER A 662 -29.78 8.14 -13.22
N PRO A 663 -29.63 6.86 -12.92
CA PRO A 663 -29.46 6.37 -11.52
C PRO A 663 -28.28 7.00 -10.78
N LEU A 664 -27.17 7.31 -11.47
CA LEU A 664 -26.00 7.98 -10.90
C LEU A 664 -26.16 9.51 -10.79
N PHE A 665 -27.36 10.06 -11.09
CA PHE A 665 -27.56 11.50 -11.01
C PHE A 665 -27.62 11.98 -9.57
N VAL A 666 -26.72 12.91 -9.20
CA VAL A 666 -26.74 13.66 -7.94
C VAL A 666 -27.11 15.11 -8.25
N PRO A 667 -28.14 15.70 -7.60
CA PRO A 667 -28.49 17.10 -7.78
C PRO A 667 -27.33 18.03 -7.48
N LYS A 668 -27.11 19.07 -8.27
CA LYS A 668 -25.93 19.96 -8.14
C LYS A 668 -25.73 20.50 -6.72
N LYS A 669 -26.81 20.83 -6.00
CA LYS A 669 -26.76 21.31 -4.62
C LYS A 669 -26.31 20.25 -3.59
N GLU A 670 -26.32 18.97 -3.98
CA GLU A 670 -25.95 17.83 -3.14
C GLU A 670 -24.60 17.26 -3.54
N ARG A 671 -23.95 17.81 -4.59
CA ARG A 671 -22.61 17.42 -5.00
C ARG A 671 -21.58 17.95 -4.01
N VAL A 672 -20.54 17.16 -3.82
CA VAL A 672 -19.37 17.60 -3.06
C VAL A 672 -18.67 18.73 -3.83
N ASP A 673 -18.24 19.75 -3.10
CA ASP A 673 -17.51 20.90 -3.62
C ASP A 673 -16.44 21.29 -2.60
N VAL A 674 -15.33 20.56 -2.62
CA VAL A 674 -14.20 20.74 -1.67
C VAL A 674 -13.04 21.41 -2.40
N TRP A 675 -12.58 20.83 -3.53
CA TRP A 675 -11.42 21.30 -4.31
C TRP A 675 -11.74 21.59 -5.76
#